data_1c2529ff339ae150ff72ea6a83734b0c
#
_entry.id   1c2529ff339ae150ff72ea6a83734b0c
#
_cell.length_a   1.000
_cell.length_b   1.000
_cell.length_c   1.000
_cell.angle_alpha   90.00
_cell.angle_beta   90.00
_cell.angle_gamma   90.00
#
_symmetry.space_group_name_H-M   'P 1'
#
loop_
_entity.id
_entity.type
_entity.pdbx_description
1 polymer ?
#
loop_
_entity_poly.entity_id
_entity_poly.type
_entity_poly.pdbx_seq_one_letter_code
_entity_poly.pdbx_strand_id
1 'polypeptide(L)'
;VSGTSEGPTPTADLIRSAVTERHIDTSPRTSPRTYAEVPPSASAPAVSPPGAPPCAEAPPGTYAPAEAPLDTLDTPESPLDTPGSLSDTPESIPGVSESVPDAALIPSAGTSTSPGAFRAAFGAAPLPMAVVDREGLVVTANESLGALLGTGSGALVGRIAADLVDLASDARTWHAYREVLRGRQARLRCTRRLKHPDGHSLWVQVTIAPLPAQEEAVLLSIADISARRELQARLRHLQMHDPVTRLPNRTLFFERLSSALEAEAYEEGGTGRIGLCYLDLDGFKAVNDTLGHRVGDRLLASVAERLTRCADEAGYARGATPLVARLGGDEFALLVEDSTGTDQLADLAESVLKSLQAPFDLSGQRLSVSASIGVVERRAAGTSATHLMQAADTTLYWAKADGKGRWTLFDPERNAHRMTRQALSSTLRAAIERNEFALEYQPLVGMEDGGVRGVEALVRWNHPQFGTLTPNRFIGLAEEDGSIVQLGRWVLATACRQARRWQLDRPDAVPIFVSVNVAVRQVWDSDLVADVAEILAETGLAPHLLQLELTESAVMGSAGRPLQALQALSDMGVRIAIDDFGTGYSNLAYLSRLPVSVLKLDGSFVRGFQYEGPDGGAHPNPADEVIVEALIQLAHRLGLTVTAECVETASQATRLRGIGCDTGQGWLYSRPVAPDRISALLTASS
;
A
#
# COMPACT_ATOMS: atom_id res chain seq x y z
N VAL A 1 44.55 9.23 10.58
CA VAL A 1 44.35 9.07 9.14
C VAL A 1 43.71 7.72 8.90
N SER A 2 42.44 7.59 8.99
CA SER A 2 41.68 6.46 8.45
C SER A 2 40.23 6.93 8.31
N GLY A 3 39.86 7.27 7.08
CA GLY A 3 38.47 7.59 6.72
C GLY A 3 37.72 6.29 6.45
N THR A 4 36.63 6.10 7.15
CA THR A 4 35.61 5.10 6.82
C THR A 4 34.58 5.78 5.94
N SER A 5 34.52 5.40 4.66
CA SER A 5 33.47 5.77 3.73
C SER A 5 32.24 4.90 3.98
N GLU A 6 31.17 5.49 4.46
CA GLU A 6 29.85 4.89 4.43
C GLU A 6 29.32 4.89 2.98
N GLY A 7 29.07 3.70 2.43
CA GLY A 7 28.44 3.53 1.13
C GLY A 7 26.92 3.81 1.21
N PRO A 8 26.30 4.21 0.10
CA PRO A 8 24.87 4.55 0.08
C PRO A 8 24.00 3.31 0.25
N THR A 9 22.89 3.48 0.96
CA THR A 9 21.89 2.46 1.20
C THR A 9 21.23 1.96 -0.10
N PRO A 10 20.81 0.70 -0.20
CA PRO A 10 20.29 0.07 -1.43
C PRO A 10 19.06 0.73 -2.05
N THR A 11 18.37 1.57 -1.30
CA THR A 11 17.16 2.27 -1.76
C THR A 11 17.44 3.40 -2.77
N ALA A 12 18.65 3.97 -2.75
CA ALA A 12 19.00 5.08 -3.64
C ALA A 12 19.33 4.60 -5.07
N ASP A 13 19.84 3.38 -5.23
CA ASP A 13 20.21 2.84 -6.55
C ASP A 13 19.02 2.38 -7.38
N LEU A 14 17.96 1.89 -6.75
CA LEU A 14 16.71 1.53 -7.44
C LEU A 14 15.97 2.74 -8.03
N ILE A 15 16.09 3.90 -7.40
CA ILE A 15 15.44 5.14 -7.85
C ILE A 15 16.25 5.80 -8.99
N ARG A 16 17.57 5.65 -8.99
CA ARG A 16 18.42 6.19 -10.07
C ARG A 16 18.29 5.44 -11.39
N SER A 17 18.06 4.14 -11.36
CA SER A 17 17.91 3.30 -12.57
C SER A 17 16.64 3.61 -13.35
N ALA A 18 15.58 4.09 -12.70
CA ALA A 18 14.29 4.37 -13.35
C ALA A 18 14.26 5.73 -14.11
N VAL A 19 15.28 6.57 -13.95
CA VAL A 19 15.28 7.93 -14.53
C VAL A 19 16.18 8.06 -15.77
N THR A 20 17.05 7.08 -16.06
CA THR A 20 18.16 7.30 -17.01
C THR A 20 18.04 6.55 -18.34
N GLU A 21 17.09 5.67 -18.57
CA GLU A 21 16.98 4.95 -19.86
C GLU A 21 15.57 5.01 -20.47
N ARG A 22 15.42 5.81 -21.52
CA ARG A 22 14.71 5.48 -22.77
C ARG A 22 14.90 6.59 -23.83
N HIS A 23 15.88 6.41 -24.67
CA HIS A 23 15.78 6.84 -26.06
C HIS A 23 14.95 5.79 -26.81
N ILE A 24 13.83 6.21 -27.37
CA ILE A 24 12.96 5.36 -28.19
C ILE A 24 13.42 5.48 -29.64
N ASP A 25 13.84 4.37 -30.19
CA ASP A 25 14.09 4.17 -31.61
C ASP A 25 12.74 3.85 -32.30
N THR A 26 12.34 4.69 -33.23
CA THR A 26 11.12 4.53 -34.03
C THR A 26 11.46 4.13 -35.47
N SER A 27 11.20 2.88 -35.80
CA SER A 27 11.08 2.47 -37.21
C SER A 27 9.82 1.62 -37.42
N PRO A 28 9.05 1.85 -38.50
CA PRO A 28 7.73 1.25 -38.66
C PRO A 28 7.79 -0.10 -39.43
N ARG A 29 7.01 -1.06 -38.99
CA ARG A 29 6.66 -2.23 -39.81
C ARG A 29 5.17 -2.27 -40.10
N THR A 30 4.88 -2.11 -41.38
CA THR A 30 3.60 -2.25 -42.06
C THR A 30 3.11 -3.69 -42.13
N SER A 31 1.81 -3.91 -41.94
CA SER A 31 0.97 -4.78 -42.77
C SER A 31 -0.52 -4.69 -42.40
N PRO A 32 -1.44 -4.79 -43.35
CA PRO A 32 -2.84 -4.42 -43.20
C PRO A 32 -3.74 -5.60 -42.86
N ARG A 33 -4.78 -5.39 -42.09
CA ARG A 33 -5.95 -6.28 -42.01
C ARG A 33 -7.24 -5.52 -42.26
N THR A 34 -7.94 -6.01 -43.25
CA THR A 34 -9.24 -5.72 -43.79
C THR A 34 -10.37 -5.59 -42.77
N TYR A 35 -11.14 -4.53 -42.92
CA TYR A 35 -12.44 -4.34 -42.28
C TYR A 35 -13.53 -5.02 -43.12
N ALA A 36 -14.41 -5.78 -42.45
CA ALA A 36 -15.66 -6.27 -42.99
C ALA A 36 -16.81 -5.34 -42.53
N GLU A 37 -17.61 -4.92 -43.50
CA GLU A 37 -18.80 -4.09 -43.33
C GLU A 37 -19.93 -4.83 -42.63
N VAL A 38 -20.71 -4.12 -41.76
CA VAL A 38 -22.01 -4.54 -41.25
C VAL A 38 -23.02 -3.42 -41.51
N PRO A 39 -24.19 -3.71 -42.11
CA PRO A 39 -25.15 -2.69 -42.53
C PRO A 39 -26.08 -2.23 -41.41
N PRO A 40 -26.81 -1.09 -41.60
CA PRO A 40 -27.64 -0.49 -40.58
C PRO A 40 -29.07 -1.04 -40.57
N SER A 41 -29.67 -1.17 -39.37
CA SER A 41 -31.13 -1.40 -39.26
C SER A 41 -31.77 -0.56 -38.15
N ALA A 42 -32.67 0.27 -38.62
CA ALA A 42 -34.05 0.52 -38.17
C ALA A 42 -34.30 1.09 -36.74
N SER A 43 -34.82 2.29 -36.81
CA SER A 43 -35.68 3.09 -35.93
C SER A 43 -36.72 2.31 -35.12
N ALA A 44 -36.96 2.75 -33.88
CA ALA A 44 -38.28 2.79 -33.25
C ALA A 44 -38.32 3.45 -31.88
N PRO A 45 -39.51 3.70 -31.31
CA PRO A 45 -39.89 5.05 -30.96
C PRO A 45 -39.82 5.35 -29.45
N ALA A 46 -39.91 6.64 -29.15
CA ALA A 46 -39.93 7.24 -27.83
C ALA A 46 -41.15 6.81 -26.99
N VAL A 47 -40.89 6.54 -25.70
CA VAL A 47 -41.93 6.48 -24.65
C VAL A 47 -41.49 7.42 -23.51
N SER A 48 -42.35 8.36 -23.22
CA SER A 48 -42.25 9.32 -22.12
C SER A 48 -42.60 8.69 -20.78
N PRO A 49 -41.99 9.09 -19.66
CA PRO A 49 -42.43 8.68 -18.32
C PRO A 49 -43.47 9.62 -17.72
N PRO A 50 -44.35 9.14 -16.82
CA PRO A 50 -45.37 9.96 -16.17
C PRO A 50 -44.92 10.57 -14.83
N GLY A 51 -45.40 11.77 -14.64
CA GLY A 51 -45.75 12.60 -13.51
C GLY A 51 -45.25 12.30 -12.09
N ALA A 52 -44.63 13.35 -11.52
CA ALA A 52 -44.43 13.50 -10.08
C ALA A 52 -45.63 14.22 -9.43
N PRO A 53 -46.02 13.90 -8.18
CA PRO A 53 -46.96 14.71 -7.40
C PRO A 53 -46.25 15.76 -6.52
N PRO A 54 -46.99 16.78 -6.01
CA PRO A 54 -46.41 18.03 -5.54
C PRO A 54 -46.00 18.05 -4.07
N CYS A 55 -45.13 19.03 -3.78
CA CYS A 55 -44.63 19.40 -2.47
C CYS A 55 -45.73 19.86 -1.51
N ALA A 56 -45.61 19.45 -0.25
CA ALA A 56 -46.31 20.06 0.88
C ALA A 56 -45.31 20.82 1.77
N GLU A 57 -45.66 22.05 2.08
CA GLU A 57 -44.96 22.99 2.96
C GLU A 57 -44.99 22.53 4.43
N ALA A 58 -43.94 22.83 5.18
CA ALA A 58 -43.91 22.80 6.64
C ALA A 58 -43.31 24.10 7.19
N PRO A 59 -43.85 24.66 8.29
CA PRO A 59 -43.46 25.97 8.80
C PRO A 59 -42.29 25.94 9.77
N PRO A 60 -41.74 27.13 10.16
CA PRO A 60 -40.48 27.24 10.89
C PRO A 60 -40.67 27.17 12.42
N GLY A 61 -39.76 26.45 13.09
CA GLY A 61 -39.67 26.42 14.54
C GLY A 61 -38.28 26.78 15.00
N THR A 62 -38.17 27.92 15.62
CA THR A 62 -37.06 28.46 16.41
C THR A 62 -36.74 27.61 17.62
N TYR A 63 -35.46 27.35 17.89
CA TYR A 63 -34.94 27.27 19.26
C TYR A 63 -33.45 27.66 19.29
N ALA A 64 -33.12 28.58 20.18
CA ALA A 64 -31.83 29.10 20.51
C ALA A 64 -31.15 28.27 21.64
N PRO A 65 -29.88 28.57 21.99
CA PRO A 65 -28.97 27.62 22.62
C PRO A 65 -28.99 27.66 24.16
N ALA A 66 -28.57 26.58 24.79
CA ALA A 66 -28.32 26.52 26.21
C ALA A 66 -26.81 26.35 26.49
N GLU A 67 -26.33 27.24 27.30
CA GLU A 67 -24.98 27.40 27.82
C GLU A 67 -24.58 26.31 28.82
N ALA A 68 -23.27 26.28 29.06
CA ALA A 68 -22.38 25.47 29.89
C ALA A 68 -22.80 25.29 31.39
N PRO A 69 -22.03 24.57 32.21
CA PRO A 69 -20.81 25.18 32.79
C PRO A 69 -19.55 24.28 32.87
N LEU A 70 -18.43 25.00 32.95
CA LEU A 70 -17.10 24.63 33.39
C LEU A 70 -17.10 24.07 34.81
N ASP A 71 -16.27 23.02 35.02
CA ASP A 71 -15.57 22.90 36.30
C ASP A 71 -14.14 22.37 36.07
N THR A 72 -13.28 23.07 36.76
CA THR A 72 -11.84 23.02 36.85
C THR A 72 -11.33 21.89 37.75
N LEU A 73 -10.06 21.52 37.53
CA LEU A 73 -9.00 21.12 38.48
C LEU A 73 -8.30 19.84 37.99
N ASP A 74 -7.06 19.75 37.84
CA ASP A 74 -5.78 20.01 38.41
C ASP A 74 -4.73 19.15 37.66
N THR A 75 -3.69 19.79 37.23
CA THR A 75 -2.39 19.19 36.92
C THR A 75 -1.60 18.94 38.20
N PRO A 76 -0.69 17.96 38.25
CA PRO A 76 0.70 18.33 38.50
C PRO A 76 1.76 17.68 37.61
N GLU A 77 2.62 18.52 37.16
CA GLU A 77 4.08 18.54 36.96
C GLU A 77 4.88 17.22 36.91
N SER A 78 5.74 17.20 35.87
CA SER A 78 6.91 16.36 35.67
C SER A 78 7.95 16.44 36.78
N PRO A 79 8.93 15.51 36.82
CA PRO A 79 10.25 15.90 36.31
C PRO A 79 10.96 14.84 35.41
N LEU A 80 11.81 15.39 34.56
CA LEU A 80 12.88 14.81 33.76
C LEU A 80 13.87 13.98 34.56
N ASP A 81 14.31 12.83 34.01
CA ASP A 81 15.70 12.39 34.13
C ASP A 81 16.13 11.49 32.99
N THR A 82 17.34 11.67 32.55
CA THR A 82 18.05 11.19 31.37
C THR A 82 18.75 9.82 31.55
N PRO A 83 19.38 9.21 30.54
CA PRO A 83 19.30 7.79 30.27
C PRO A 83 20.47 6.96 30.81
N GLY A 84 20.15 5.76 31.24
CA GLY A 84 21.11 4.71 31.61
C GLY A 84 21.06 3.51 30.63
N SER A 85 22.23 3.08 30.28
CA SER A 85 22.61 1.99 29.38
C SER A 85 21.80 0.70 29.50
N LEU A 86 21.32 0.20 28.37
CA LEU A 86 20.73 -1.13 28.19
C LEU A 86 21.83 -2.17 27.96
N SER A 87 21.86 -3.15 28.84
CA SER A 87 22.48 -4.46 28.57
C SER A 87 21.38 -5.46 28.31
N ASP A 88 21.41 -6.08 27.13
CA ASP A 88 20.52 -7.16 26.70
C ASP A 88 20.67 -8.41 27.58
N THR A 89 19.58 -8.79 28.23
CA THR A 89 19.33 -10.18 28.63
C THR A 89 17.85 -10.49 28.35
N PRO A 90 17.48 -11.63 27.74
CA PRO A 90 16.10 -11.94 27.40
C PRO A 90 15.29 -12.26 28.66
N GLU A 91 14.20 -11.54 28.84
CA GLU A 91 13.21 -11.81 29.87
C GLU A 91 12.60 -13.21 29.68
N SER A 92 12.87 -14.07 30.65
CA SER A 92 12.17 -15.33 30.88
C SER A 92 10.73 -15.09 31.30
N ILE A 93 9.80 -15.70 30.59
CA ILE A 93 8.40 -15.86 30.92
C ILE A 93 8.29 -16.38 32.37
N PRO A 94 7.43 -15.79 33.24
CA PRO A 94 7.25 -16.32 34.59
C PRO A 94 6.78 -17.75 34.53
N GLY A 95 7.67 -18.64 34.90
CA GLY A 95 7.38 -20.05 35.07
C GLY A 95 6.32 -20.23 36.14
N VAL A 96 5.30 -20.98 35.80
CA VAL A 96 4.49 -21.69 36.79
C VAL A 96 5.49 -22.49 37.63
N SER A 97 5.74 -22.02 38.85
CA SER A 97 6.46 -22.82 39.83
C SER A 97 5.58 -24.04 40.13
N GLU A 98 5.84 -25.15 39.46
CA GLU A 98 5.53 -26.43 40.05
C GLU A 98 6.31 -26.46 41.36
N SER A 99 5.62 -26.16 42.45
CA SER A 99 6.05 -26.57 43.78
C SER A 99 6.13 -28.08 43.75
N VAL A 100 7.33 -28.58 43.43
CA VAL A 100 7.71 -29.93 43.87
C VAL A 100 7.53 -29.89 45.38
N PRO A 101 6.64 -30.70 45.98
CA PRO A 101 6.61 -30.78 47.42
C PRO A 101 8.02 -31.16 47.85
N ASP A 102 8.58 -30.29 48.71
CA ASP A 102 9.85 -30.52 49.37
C ASP A 102 9.95 -31.97 49.75
N ALA A 103 11.03 -32.62 49.30
CA ALA A 103 11.34 -33.94 49.72
C ALA A 103 11.38 -33.92 51.24
N ALA A 104 10.26 -34.31 51.84
CA ALA A 104 10.18 -34.56 53.26
C ALA A 104 11.33 -35.50 53.61
N LEU A 105 12.30 -34.91 54.33
CA LEU A 105 13.27 -35.57 55.19
C LEU A 105 13.40 -37.09 54.90
N ILE A 106 14.39 -37.45 54.10
CA ILE A 106 14.93 -38.80 54.13
C ILE A 106 15.42 -38.97 55.56
N PRO A 107 14.82 -39.81 56.37
CA PRO A 107 15.37 -40.12 57.67
C PRO A 107 16.75 -40.74 57.43
N SER A 108 17.75 -40.17 58.09
CA SER A 108 19.10 -40.68 58.13
C SER A 108 19.08 -42.19 58.35
N ALA A 109 19.93 -42.88 57.59
CA ALA A 109 20.17 -44.30 57.60
C ALA A 109 19.95 -44.96 58.95
N GLY A 110 18.93 -45.83 59.05
CA GLY A 110 18.69 -46.57 60.27
C GLY A 110 17.39 -47.39 60.37
N THR A 111 16.47 -47.25 59.36
CA THR A 111 15.29 -48.15 59.35
C THR A 111 15.39 -49.05 58.11
N SER A 112 15.76 -50.31 58.35
CA SER A 112 15.58 -51.42 57.40
C SER A 112 14.09 -51.49 57.03
N THR A 113 13.71 -50.83 55.90
CA THR A 113 12.40 -51.05 55.28
C THR A 113 12.31 -52.56 55.01
N SER A 114 11.39 -53.25 55.73
CA SER A 114 11.22 -54.67 55.53
C SER A 114 10.94 -54.96 54.04
N PRO A 115 11.48 -56.06 53.48
CA PRO A 115 11.22 -56.45 52.08
C PRO A 115 9.71 -56.48 51.74
N GLY A 116 8.83 -56.64 52.74
CA GLY A 116 7.40 -56.54 52.58
C GLY A 116 6.87 -55.12 52.32
N ALA A 117 7.44 -54.11 52.99
CA ALA A 117 7.03 -52.71 52.78
C ALA A 117 7.38 -52.20 51.39
N PHE A 118 8.57 -52.56 50.87
CA PHE A 118 8.96 -52.19 49.46
C PHE A 118 8.05 -52.90 48.45
N ARG A 119 7.74 -54.18 48.61
CA ARG A 119 6.85 -54.95 47.74
C ARG A 119 5.45 -54.34 47.73
N ALA A 120 4.93 -53.95 48.91
CA ALA A 120 3.64 -53.29 49.01
C ALA A 120 3.58 -51.95 48.35
N ALA A 121 4.63 -51.08 48.53
CA ALA A 121 4.77 -49.77 47.86
C ALA A 121 4.92 -49.89 46.34
N PHE A 122 5.71 -50.85 45.87
CA PHE A 122 5.88 -51.12 44.44
C PHE A 122 4.56 -51.63 43.82
N GLY A 123 3.85 -52.52 44.48
CA GLY A 123 2.53 -53.04 44.03
C GLY A 123 1.48 -51.95 43.93
N ALA A 124 1.43 -51.04 44.92
CA ALA A 124 0.44 -49.98 45.02
C ALA A 124 0.83 -48.74 44.21
N ALA A 125 2.04 -48.67 43.63
CA ALA A 125 2.49 -47.51 42.86
C ALA A 125 1.59 -47.27 41.64
N PRO A 126 1.08 -46.04 41.45
CA PRO A 126 0.22 -45.71 40.29
C PRO A 126 0.99 -45.67 38.97
N LEU A 127 2.32 -45.59 39.03
CA LEU A 127 3.17 -45.61 37.84
C LEU A 127 3.41 -47.05 37.38
N PRO A 128 3.11 -47.46 36.14
CA PRO A 128 3.43 -48.75 35.56
C PRO A 128 4.93 -49.06 35.65
N MET A 129 5.32 -50.10 36.35
CA MET A 129 6.73 -50.43 36.59
C MET A 129 6.94 -51.96 36.57
N ALA A 130 8.17 -52.32 36.12
CA ALA A 130 8.71 -53.67 36.22
C ALA A 130 10.18 -53.63 36.64
N VAL A 131 10.58 -54.64 37.40
CA VAL A 131 12.02 -54.96 37.61
C VAL A 131 12.40 -56.02 36.59
N VAL A 132 13.52 -55.78 35.89
CA VAL A 132 14.02 -56.60 34.78
C VAL A 132 15.45 -57.04 35.12
N ASP A 133 15.78 -58.31 34.91
CA ASP A 133 17.13 -58.84 35.11
C ASP A 133 18.09 -58.47 33.99
N ARG A 134 19.35 -58.93 34.09
CA ARG A 134 20.39 -58.68 33.06
C ARG A 134 20.14 -59.40 31.73
N GLU A 135 19.36 -60.45 31.77
CA GLU A 135 18.90 -61.21 30.61
C GLU A 135 17.76 -60.51 29.88
N GLY A 136 17.18 -59.47 30.49
CA GLY A 136 16.07 -58.70 29.94
C GLY A 136 14.69 -59.30 30.28
N LEU A 137 14.61 -60.24 31.22
CA LEU A 137 13.38 -60.86 31.66
C LEU A 137 12.74 -60.07 32.81
N VAL A 138 11.44 -59.97 32.81
CA VAL A 138 10.66 -59.32 33.87
C VAL A 138 10.70 -60.22 35.12
N VAL A 139 11.30 -59.75 36.19
CA VAL A 139 11.36 -60.44 37.52
C VAL A 139 10.07 -60.18 38.31
N THR A 140 9.59 -58.95 38.27
CA THR A 140 8.33 -58.56 38.91
C THR A 140 7.73 -57.37 38.20
N ALA A 141 6.40 -57.28 38.18
CA ALA A 141 5.64 -56.18 37.62
C ALA A 141 4.55 -55.74 38.60
N ASN A 142 4.27 -54.44 38.65
CA ASN A 142 3.17 -53.94 39.48
C ASN A 142 1.81 -54.06 38.76
N GLU A 143 0.73 -53.88 39.52
CA GLU A 143 -0.63 -53.98 38.99
C GLU A 143 -0.90 -52.91 37.90
N SER A 144 -0.35 -51.72 38.08
CA SER A 144 -0.48 -50.63 37.12
C SER A 144 0.09 -50.98 35.74
N LEU A 145 1.22 -51.73 35.69
CA LEU A 145 1.79 -52.20 34.41
C LEU A 145 0.90 -53.29 33.80
N GLY A 146 0.36 -54.18 34.59
CA GLY A 146 -0.61 -55.17 34.13
C GLY A 146 -1.83 -54.51 33.50
N ALA A 147 -2.39 -53.52 34.17
CA ALA A 147 -3.54 -52.76 33.69
C ALA A 147 -3.24 -52.00 32.39
N LEU A 148 -2.06 -51.34 32.31
CA LEU A 148 -1.63 -50.61 31.08
C LEU A 148 -1.48 -51.54 29.88
N LEU A 149 -1.02 -52.77 30.08
CA LEU A 149 -0.82 -53.75 29.01
C LEU A 149 -2.02 -54.68 28.80
N GLY A 150 -3.12 -54.47 29.54
CA GLY A 150 -4.36 -55.25 29.44
C GLY A 150 -4.18 -56.73 29.87
N THR A 151 -3.27 -57.01 30.82
CA THR A 151 -2.98 -58.36 31.30
C THR A 151 -2.69 -58.34 32.80
N GLY A 152 -2.78 -59.47 33.46
CA GLY A 152 -2.43 -59.55 34.88
C GLY A 152 -0.93 -59.36 35.09
N SER A 153 -0.53 -58.68 36.19
CA SER A 153 0.90 -58.39 36.48
C SER A 153 1.72 -59.69 36.60
N GLY A 154 1.17 -60.76 37.12
CA GLY A 154 1.79 -62.10 37.22
C GLY A 154 2.07 -62.74 35.85
N ALA A 155 1.30 -62.45 34.81
CA ALA A 155 1.48 -62.99 33.48
C ALA A 155 2.62 -62.29 32.71
N LEU A 156 3.15 -61.19 33.25
CA LEU A 156 4.31 -60.45 32.70
C LEU A 156 5.64 -61.02 33.20
N VAL A 157 5.65 -61.71 34.33
CA VAL A 157 6.86 -62.32 34.92
C VAL A 157 7.43 -63.39 33.98
N GLY A 158 8.74 -63.32 33.73
CA GLY A 158 9.47 -64.21 32.82
C GLY A 158 9.35 -63.84 31.33
N ARG A 159 8.61 -62.78 30.98
CA ARG A 159 8.57 -62.26 29.59
C ARG A 159 9.72 -61.31 29.30
N ILE A 160 10.12 -61.24 28.06
CA ILE A 160 11.17 -60.31 27.61
C ILE A 160 10.62 -58.89 27.67
N ALA A 161 11.20 -58.02 28.50
CA ALA A 161 10.76 -56.66 28.71
C ALA A 161 10.81 -55.81 27.41
N ALA A 162 11.80 -56.07 26.56
CA ALA A 162 11.92 -55.36 25.26
C ALA A 162 10.76 -55.62 24.31
N ASP A 163 10.16 -56.80 24.35
CA ASP A 163 9.00 -57.17 23.51
C ASP A 163 7.72 -56.49 24.01
N LEU A 164 7.61 -56.30 25.36
CA LEU A 164 6.44 -55.66 25.97
C LEU A 164 6.29 -54.19 25.53
N VAL A 165 7.41 -53.53 25.22
CA VAL A 165 7.43 -52.10 24.89
C VAL A 165 8.10 -51.81 23.54
N ASP A 166 8.21 -52.80 22.68
CA ASP A 166 8.72 -52.70 21.29
C ASP A 166 10.05 -51.94 21.18
N LEU A 167 11.06 -52.32 21.98
CA LEU A 167 12.37 -51.70 21.93
C LEU A 167 13.22 -52.20 20.76
N ALA A 168 12.91 -53.35 20.22
CA ALA A 168 13.68 -53.99 19.16
C ALA A 168 13.41 -53.38 17.75
N SER A 169 12.31 -52.63 17.61
CA SER A 169 11.95 -51.99 16.31
C SER A 169 12.92 -50.89 15.85
N ASP A 170 13.73 -50.35 16.78
CA ASP A 170 14.71 -49.31 16.50
C ASP A 170 16.11 -49.73 16.97
N ALA A 171 17.04 -49.90 16.05
CA ALA A 171 18.41 -50.37 16.33
C ALA A 171 19.16 -49.51 17.35
N ARG A 172 18.94 -48.19 17.36
CA ARG A 172 19.60 -47.27 18.31
C ARG A 172 19.04 -47.46 19.72
N THR A 173 17.74 -47.56 19.86
CA THR A 173 17.07 -47.81 21.15
C THR A 173 17.41 -49.20 21.67
N TRP A 174 17.46 -50.22 20.80
CA TRP A 174 17.88 -51.57 21.16
C TRP A 174 19.34 -51.61 21.68
N HIS A 175 20.26 -50.93 21.00
CA HIS A 175 21.64 -50.84 21.48
C HIS A 175 21.71 -50.14 22.84
N ALA A 176 21.07 -49.00 23.01
CA ALA A 176 21.05 -48.26 24.29
C ALA A 176 20.44 -49.11 25.43
N TYR A 177 19.35 -49.85 25.15
CA TYR A 177 18.78 -50.79 26.14
C TYR A 177 19.76 -51.83 26.62
N ARG A 178 20.49 -52.46 25.69
CA ARG A 178 21.53 -53.44 26.04
C ARG A 178 22.68 -52.85 26.86
N GLU A 179 23.04 -51.61 26.60
CA GLU A 179 24.10 -50.93 27.37
C GLU A 179 23.63 -50.53 28.77
N VAL A 180 22.33 -50.24 28.97
CA VAL A 180 21.75 -50.05 30.31
C VAL A 180 21.72 -51.37 31.10
N LEU A 181 21.32 -52.49 30.46
CA LEU A 181 21.36 -53.84 31.10
C LEU A 181 22.77 -54.23 31.54
N ARG A 182 23.81 -53.80 30.79
CA ARG A 182 25.21 -54.07 31.11
C ARG A 182 25.82 -53.07 32.11
N GLY A 183 25.02 -52.14 32.61
CA GLY A 183 25.51 -51.07 33.51
C GLY A 183 26.43 -50.03 32.88
N ARG A 184 26.53 -50.02 31.55
CA ARG A 184 27.42 -49.10 30.82
C ARG A 184 26.72 -47.75 30.50
N GLN A 185 25.41 -47.72 30.58
CA GLN A 185 24.61 -46.51 30.39
C GLN A 185 23.73 -46.28 31.60
N ALA A 186 23.68 -45.04 32.13
CA ALA A 186 22.98 -44.70 33.35
C ALA A 186 21.44 -44.73 33.18
N ARG A 187 20.92 -44.48 31.98
CA ARG A 187 19.48 -44.45 31.74
C ARG A 187 19.17 -44.49 30.26
N LEU A 188 18.08 -45.18 29.88
CA LEU A 188 17.43 -45.06 28.57
C LEU A 188 16.06 -44.40 28.78
N ARG A 189 15.75 -43.41 27.91
CA ARG A 189 14.42 -42.82 27.83
C ARG A 189 14.01 -42.76 26.35
N CYS A 190 12.90 -43.37 26.01
CA CYS A 190 12.39 -43.38 24.63
C CYS A 190 10.85 -43.30 24.63
N THR A 191 10.29 -42.94 23.48
CA THR A 191 8.85 -42.90 23.24
C THR A 191 8.47 -44.03 22.31
N ARG A 192 7.39 -44.77 22.63
CA ARG A 192 6.90 -45.89 21.83
C ARG A 192 5.38 -45.81 21.66
N ARG A 193 4.90 -46.42 20.58
CA ARG A 193 3.47 -46.59 20.34
C ARG A 193 3.11 -48.06 20.59
N LEU A 194 2.37 -48.32 21.67
CA LEU A 194 1.93 -49.66 22.02
C LEU A 194 0.49 -49.86 21.54
N LYS A 195 0.16 -51.12 21.17
CA LYS A 195 -1.22 -51.54 20.88
C LYS A 195 -1.76 -52.22 22.14
N HIS A 196 -2.82 -51.64 22.70
CA HIS A 196 -3.57 -52.29 23.79
C HIS A 196 -4.41 -53.45 23.22
N PRO A 197 -4.66 -54.51 24.00
CA PRO A 197 -5.49 -55.65 23.59
C PRO A 197 -6.90 -55.27 23.10
N ASP A 198 -7.47 -54.19 23.63
CA ASP A 198 -8.76 -53.64 23.18
C ASP A 198 -8.73 -52.95 21.82
N GLY A 199 -7.57 -52.95 21.13
CA GLY A 199 -7.39 -52.41 19.78
C GLY A 199 -6.99 -50.96 19.71
N HIS A 200 -7.02 -50.18 20.78
CA HIS A 200 -6.56 -48.80 20.78
C HIS A 200 -5.02 -48.68 20.87
N SER A 201 -4.47 -47.59 20.44
CA SER A 201 -3.02 -47.30 20.48
C SER A 201 -2.70 -46.33 21.59
N LEU A 202 -1.68 -46.66 22.39
CA LEU A 202 -1.16 -45.80 23.45
C LEU A 202 0.21 -45.24 23.08
N TRP A 203 0.42 -43.96 23.31
CA TRP A 203 1.76 -43.37 23.27
C TRP A 203 2.36 -43.42 24.67
N VAL A 204 3.47 -44.14 24.80
CA VAL A 204 4.11 -44.32 26.09
C VAL A 204 5.53 -43.79 26.08
N GLN A 205 5.91 -43.21 27.21
CA GLN A 205 7.30 -42.88 27.51
C GLN A 205 7.88 -43.99 28.38
N VAL A 206 8.85 -44.70 27.82
CA VAL A 206 9.57 -45.79 28.51
C VAL A 206 10.84 -45.21 29.10
N THR A 207 11.08 -45.47 30.38
CA THR A 207 12.32 -45.11 31.06
C THR A 207 12.89 -46.38 31.71
N ILE A 208 14.16 -46.67 31.46
CA ILE A 208 14.88 -47.83 32.02
C ILE A 208 16.16 -47.32 32.69
N ALA A 209 16.35 -47.68 33.94
CA ALA A 209 17.52 -47.27 34.73
C ALA A 209 17.97 -48.41 35.65
N PRO A 210 19.26 -48.55 35.96
CA PRO A 210 19.81 -49.51 36.91
C PRO A 210 19.24 -49.29 38.31
N LEU A 211 19.00 -50.36 39.05
CA LEU A 211 18.63 -50.31 40.47
C LEU A 211 19.89 -50.31 41.33
N PRO A 212 20.21 -49.20 42.04
CA PRO A 212 21.47 -49.07 42.79
C PRO A 212 21.67 -50.12 43.90
N ALA A 213 20.57 -50.71 44.40
CA ALA A 213 20.63 -51.67 45.49
C ALA A 213 20.71 -53.15 45.03
N GLN A 214 20.62 -53.40 43.72
CA GLN A 214 20.71 -54.73 43.12
C GLN A 214 21.58 -54.60 41.84
N GLU A 215 22.83 -54.99 41.92
CA GLU A 215 23.80 -54.88 40.81
C GLU A 215 23.37 -55.64 39.54
N GLU A 216 22.31 -56.42 39.60
CA GLU A 216 21.86 -57.30 38.51
C GLU A 216 20.46 -57.00 37.96
N ALA A 217 19.87 -55.85 38.31
CA ALA A 217 18.53 -55.54 37.89
C ALA A 217 18.38 -54.07 37.40
N VAL A 218 17.42 -53.85 36.51
CA VAL A 218 17.02 -52.52 36.05
C VAL A 218 15.52 -52.28 36.33
N LEU A 219 15.17 -51.04 36.60
CA LEU A 219 13.77 -50.59 36.72
C LEU A 219 13.31 -50.10 35.35
N LEU A 220 12.27 -50.73 34.84
CA LEU A 220 11.46 -50.26 33.72
C LEU A 220 10.27 -49.49 34.26
N SER A 221 10.07 -48.27 33.85
CA SER A 221 8.87 -47.49 34.11
C SER A 221 8.24 -46.99 32.82
N ILE A 222 6.92 -46.98 32.76
CA ILE A 222 6.14 -46.61 31.60
C ILE A 222 5.13 -45.53 31.98
N ALA A 223 5.16 -44.40 31.29
CA ALA A 223 4.15 -43.36 31.47
C ALA A 223 3.32 -43.25 30.19
N ASP A 224 2.00 -43.31 30.30
CA ASP A 224 1.09 -43.00 29.21
C ASP A 224 1.13 -41.48 28.97
N ILE A 225 1.52 -41.10 27.75
CA ILE A 225 1.61 -39.70 27.32
C ILE A 225 0.59 -39.37 26.23
N SER A 226 -0.39 -40.25 25.97
CA SER A 226 -1.38 -40.10 24.89
C SER A 226 -2.19 -38.82 25.06
N ALA A 227 -2.79 -38.59 26.22
CA ALA A 227 -3.57 -37.40 26.52
C ALA A 227 -2.73 -36.11 26.42
N ARG A 228 -1.47 -36.17 26.92
CA ARG A 228 -0.54 -35.02 26.81
C ARG A 228 -0.21 -34.68 25.34
N ARG A 229 0.05 -35.68 24.49
CA ARG A 229 0.32 -35.50 23.07
C ARG A 229 -0.88 -34.97 22.32
N GLU A 230 -2.07 -35.50 22.63
CA GLU A 230 -3.31 -35.00 22.01
C GLU A 230 -3.57 -33.53 22.39
N LEU A 231 -3.41 -33.20 23.67
CA LEU A 231 -3.53 -31.81 24.13
C LEU A 231 -2.49 -30.90 23.45
N GLN A 232 -1.24 -31.32 23.34
CA GLN A 232 -0.19 -30.58 22.65
C GLN A 232 -0.50 -30.40 21.15
N ALA A 233 -1.01 -31.44 20.49
CA ALA A 233 -1.42 -31.35 19.08
C ALA A 233 -2.62 -30.39 18.92
N ARG A 234 -3.58 -30.44 19.84
CA ARG A 234 -4.74 -29.56 19.86
C ARG A 234 -4.36 -28.09 20.12
N LEU A 235 -3.44 -27.87 21.08
CA LEU A 235 -2.88 -26.53 21.34
C LEU A 235 -2.15 -25.98 20.11
N ARG A 236 -1.31 -26.79 19.48
CA ARG A 236 -0.60 -26.38 18.24
C ARG A 236 -1.60 -26.06 17.12
N HIS A 237 -2.65 -26.88 16.96
CA HIS A 237 -3.69 -26.60 15.99
C HIS A 237 -4.39 -25.26 16.27
N LEU A 238 -4.76 -24.98 17.52
CA LEU A 238 -5.37 -23.71 17.93
C LEU A 238 -4.42 -22.51 17.77
N GLN A 239 -3.12 -22.71 17.93
CA GLN A 239 -2.12 -21.66 17.72
C GLN A 239 -1.88 -21.32 16.24
N MET A 240 -2.18 -22.26 15.34
CA MET A 240 -1.86 -22.17 13.91
C MET A 240 -3.09 -21.93 13.01
N HIS A 241 -4.31 -22.04 13.56
CA HIS A 241 -5.54 -21.89 12.79
C HIS A 241 -6.47 -20.85 13.41
N ASP A 242 -7.22 -20.16 12.55
CA ASP A 242 -8.25 -19.21 12.97
C ASP A 242 -9.48 -19.97 13.54
N PRO A 243 -9.99 -19.61 14.73
CA PRO A 243 -11.06 -20.35 15.39
C PRO A 243 -12.42 -20.21 14.68
N VAL A 244 -12.66 -19.14 13.92
CA VAL A 244 -13.92 -18.87 13.23
C VAL A 244 -13.99 -19.62 11.91
N THR A 245 -12.95 -19.48 11.10
CA THR A 245 -12.89 -20.01 9.72
C THR A 245 -12.21 -21.36 9.62
N ARG A 246 -11.43 -21.75 10.62
CA ARG A 246 -10.55 -22.93 10.65
C ARG A 246 -9.44 -22.93 9.60
N LEU A 247 -9.29 -21.86 8.87
CA LEU A 247 -8.17 -21.66 7.94
C LEU A 247 -6.86 -21.47 8.73
N PRO A 248 -5.70 -21.69 8.10
CA PRO A 248 -4.42 -21.18 8.56
C PRO A 248 -4.54 -19.74 9.03
N ASN A 249 -4.02 -19.46 10.23
CA ASN A 249 -3.97 -18.10 10.75
C ASN A 249 -2.71 -17.37 10.26
N ARG A 250 -2.54 -16.13 10.69
CA ARG A 250 -1.37 -15.29 10.35
C ARG A 250 -0.04 -16.00 10.63
N THR A 251 0.10 -16.70 11.76
CA THR A 251 1.34 -17.37 12.15
C THR A 251 1.69 -18.49 11.17
N LEU A 252 0.75 -19.40 10.90
CA LEU A 252 0.98 -20.51 9.96
C LEU A 252 1.19 -20.00 8.53
N PHE A 253 0.48 -18.96 8.13
CA PHE A 253 0.67 -18.35 6.81
C PHE A 253 2.10 -17.82 6.62
N PHE A 254 2.63 -17.03 7.58
CA PHE A 254 3.98 -16.49 7.48
C PHE A 254 5.06 -17.57 7.56
N GLU A 255 4.85 -18.63 8.36
CA GLU A 255 5.74 -19.80 8.39
C GLU A 255 5.79 -20.48 7.01
N ARG A 256 4.63 -20.72 6.40
CA ARG A 256 4.55 -21.32 5.04
C ARG A 256 5.14 -20.42 3.97
N LEU A 257 4.83 -19.13 3.99
CA LEU A 257 5.38 -18.16 3.05
C LEU A 257 6.90 -18.10 3.12
N SER A 258 7.48 -18.07 4.33
CA SER A 258 8.92 -18.06 4.49
C SER A 258 9.56 -19.35 4.00
N SER A 259 8.96 -20.51 4.32
CA SER A 259 9.44 -21.81 3.84
C SER A 259 9.34 -21.94 2.31
N ALA A 260 8.27 -21.43 1.70
CA ALA A 260 8.10 -21.44 0.25
C ALA A 260 9.15 -20.55 -0.44
N LEU A 261 9.43 -19.37 0.11
CA LEU A 261 10.47 -18.48 -0.42
C LEU A 261 11.88 -19.10 -0.34
N GLU A 262 12.16 -19.88 0.73
CA GLU A 262 13.42 -20.59 0.86
C GLU A 262 13.52 -21.79 -0.09
N ALA A 263 12.46 -22.60 -0.20
CA ALA A 263 12.40 -23.78 -1.07
C ALA A 263 12.58 -23.37 -2.54
N GLU A 264 11.77 -22.45 -3.04
CA GLU A 264 11.79 -21.99 -4.42
C GLU A 264 13.11 -21.27 -4.82
N ALA A 265 13.84 -20.72 -3.83
CA ALA A 265 15.13 -20.09 -4.07
C ALA A 265 16.24 -21.11 -4.40
N TYR A 266 16.07 -22.39 -3.99
CA TYR A 266 17.11 -23.42 -4.08
C TYR A 266 16.72 -24.66 -4.89
N GLU A 267 15.44 -24.85 -5.26
CA GLU A 267 15.01 -26.02 -6.04
C GLU A 267 15.38 -25.91 -7.52
N GLU A 268 16.14 -26.92 -8.01
CA GLU A 268 16.38 -27.12 -9.44
C GLU A 268 15.12 -27.70 -10.09
N GLY A 269 14.38 -26.88 -10.85
CA GLY A 269 13.23 -27.32 -11.66
C GLY A 269 11.90 -26.62 -11.34
N GLY A 270 11.80 -25.85 -10.25
CA GLY A 270 10.68 -24.96 -9.98
C GLY A 270 10.73 -23.68 -10.82
N THR A 271 9.63 -22.94 -10.88
CA THR A 271 9.60 -21.62 -11.56
C THR A 271 10.43 -20.57 -10.82
N GLY A 272 10.73 -20.81 -9.56
CA GLY A 272 11.38 -19.87 -8.64
C GLY A 272 10.53 -18.63 -8.37
N ARG A 273 9.20 -18.74 -8.52
CA ARG A 273 8.26 -17.60 -8.40
C ARG A 273 7.17 -17.90 -7.39
N ILE A 274 6.88 -16.94 -6.55
CA ILE A 274 5.82 -16.99 -5.55
C ILE A 274 4.74 -15.98 -5.91
N GLY A 275 3.48 -16.42 -5.85
CA GLY A 275 2.30 -15.59 -6.07
C GLY A 275 1.50 -15.39 -4.78
N LEU A 276 0.95 -14.21 -4.60
CA LEU A 276 0.14 -13.85 -3.45
C LEU A 276 -1.08 -13.05 -3.91
N CYS A 277 -2.29 -13.51 -3.54
CA CYS A 277 -3.50 -12.72 -3.58
C CYS A 277 -3.88 -12.34 -2.15
N TYR A 278 -3.82 -11.06 -1.82
CA TYR A 278 -4.21 -10.52 -0.52
C TYR A 278 -5.53 -9.78 -0.65
N LEU A 279 -6.52 -10.14 0.12
CA LEU A 279 -7.88 -9.66 -0.05
C LEU A 279 -8.52 -9.21 1.28
N ASP A 280 -9.45 -8.27 1.14
CA ASP A 280 -10.21 -7.67 2.23
C ASP A 280 -11.70 -7.56 1.80
N LEU A 281 -12.61 -7.86 2.72
CA LEU A 281 -14.04 -7.82 2.45
C LEU A 281 -14.58 -6.39 2.55
N ASP A 282 -15.04 -5.85 1.43
CA ASP A 282 -15.54 -4.49 1.38
C ASP A 282 -16.79 -4.29 2.26
N GLY A 283 -16.68 -3.39 3.24
CA GLY A 283 -17.81 -3.04 4.09
C GLY A 283 -18.16 -4.04 5.20
N PHE A 284 -17.29 -5.01 5.51
CA PHE A 284 -17.52 -6.02 6.56
C PHE A 284 -17.83 -5.40 7.93
N LYS A 285 -17.21 -4.27 8.27
CA LYS A 285 -17.51 -3.54 9.50
C LYS A 285 -18.99 -3.15 9.58
N ALA A 286 -19.58 -2.66 8.50
CA ALA A 286 -20.99 -2.29 8.46
C ALA A 286 -21.91 -3.52 8.67
N VAL A 287 -21.50 -4.69 8.20
CA VAL A 287 -22.22 -5.96 8.46
C VAL A 287 -22.23 -6.26 9.97
N ASN A 288 -21.07 -6.16 10.63
CA ASN A 288 -20.97 -6.36 12.08
C ASN A 288 -21.78 -5.34 12.87
N ASP A 289 -21.70 -4.05 12.49
CA ASP A 289 -22.40 -2.96 13.17
C ASP A 289 -23.93 -3.07 13.03
N THR A 290 -24.40 -3.60 11.89
CA THR A 290 -25.83 -3.68 11.58
C THR A 290 -26.48 -5.01 12.03
N LEU A 291 -25.78 -6.14 11.80
CA LEU A 291 -26.34 -7.48 11.96
C LEU A 291 -25.69 -8.26 13.15
N GLY A 292 -24.69 -7.68 13.76
CA GLY A 292 -23.98 -8.23 14.92
C GLY A 292 -22.90 -9.24 14.57
N HIS A 293 -21.90 -9.38 15.45
CA HIS A 293 -20.70 -10.20 15.26
C HIS A 293 -20.98 -11.67 14.93
N ARG A 294 -22.08 -12.26 15.45
CA ARG A 294 -22.44 -13.65 15.15
C ARG A 294 -22.81 -13.88 13.67
N VAL A 295 -23.36 -12.85 13.00
CA VAL A 295 -23.63 -12.92 11.56
C VAL A 295 -22.33 -12.69 10.79
N GLY A 296 -21.49 -11.77 11.24
CA GLY A 296 -20.15 -11.55 10.68
C GLY A 296 -19.28 -12.81 10.73
N ASP A 297 -19.25 -13.53 11.86
CA ASP A 297 -18.49 -14.79 11.98
C ASP A 297 -18.98 -15.87 11.01
N ARG A 298 -20.30 -15.99 10.79
CA ARG A 298 -20.86 -16.91 9.80
C ARG A 298 -20.51 -16.50 8.38
N LEU A 299 -20.53 -15.19 8.09
CA LEU A 299 -20.10 -14.67 6.81
C LEU A 299 -18.64 -15.03 6.55
N LEU A 300 -17.76 -14.79 7.52
CA LEU A 300 -16.33 -15.15 7.41
C LEU A 300 -16.13 -16.64 7.16
N ALA A 301 -16.86 -17.51 7.87
CA ALA A 301 -16.80 -18.95 7.64
C ALA A 301 -17.26 -19.34 6.22
N SER A 302 -18.36 -18.74 5.73
CA SER A 302 -18.86 -18.98 4.37
C SER A 302 -17.93 -18.43 3.27
N VAL A 303 -17.27 -17.29 3.54
CA VAL A 303 -16.21 -16.74 2.66
C VAL A 303 -15.04 -17.73 2.61
N ALA A 304 -14.58 -18.22 3.76
CA ALA A 304 -13.50 -19.20 3.84
C ALA A 304 -13.78 -20.47 3.02
N GLU A 305 -15.00 -20.99 3.08
CA GLU A 305 -15.43 -22.15 2.28
C GLU A 305 -15.38 -21.86 0.78
N ARG A 306 -15.80 -20.67 0.35
CA ARG A 306 -15.74 -20.29 -1.07
C ARG A 306 -14.31 -20.11 -1.56
N LEU A 307 -13.45 -19.46 -0.76
CA LEU A 307 -12.03 -19.28 -1.07
C LEU A 307 -11.30 -20.62 -1.18
N THR A 308 -11.56 -21.55 -0.25
CA THR A 308 -11.00 -22.91 -0.30
C THR A 308 -11.42 -23.63 -1.56
N ARG A 309 -12.69 -23.55 -1.95
CA ARG A 309 -13.18 -24.15 -3.20
C ARG A 309 -12.48 -23.57 -4.43
N CYS A 310 -12.34 -22.24 -4.51
CA CYS A 310 -11.59 -21.61 -5.62
C CYS A 310 -10.13 -22.08 -5.65
N ALA A 311 -9.49 -22.22 -4.49
CA ALA A 311 -8.12 -22.73 -4.41
C ALA A 311 -8.02 -24.22 -4.84
N ASP A 312 -8.96 -25.06 -4.44
CA ASP A 312 -9.01 -26.47 -4.83
C ASP A 312 -9.22 -26.61 -6.35
N GLU A 313 -10.16 -25.85 -6.94
CA GLU A 313 -10.40 -25.82 -8.39
C GLU A 313 -9.14 -25.36 -9.16
N ALA A 314 -8.44 -24.35 -8.67
CA ALA A 314 -7.18 -23.90 -9.25
C ALA A 314 -6.08 -24.97 -9.13
N GLY A 315 -6.02 -25.68 -7.99
CA GLY A 315 -5.08 -26.77 -7.74
C GLY A 315 -5.32 -27.98 -8.65
N TYR A 316 -6.58 -28.37 -8.88
CA TYR A 316 -6.92 -29.44 -9.83
C TYR A 316 -6.44 -29.14 -11.25
N ALA A 317 -6.50 -27.88 -11.65
CA ALA A 317 -6.08 -27.47 -12.99
C ALA A 317 -4.55 -27.48 -13.18
N ARG A 318 -3.76 -27.31 -12.11
CA ARG A 318 -2.31 -26.98 -12.20
C ARG A 318 -1.39 -27.77 -11.26
N GLY A 319 -1.91 -28.69 -10.46
CA GLY A 319 -1.13 -29.65 -9.66
C GLY A 319 -0.67 -29.17 -8.28
N ALA A 320 -0.79 -27.87 -7.94
CA ALA A 320 -0.50 -27.33 -6.63
C ALA A 320 -1.67 -26.48 -6.14
N THR A 321 -2.27 -26.82 -5.01
CA THR A 321 -3.39 -26.10 -4.42
C THR A 321 -2.89 -24.87 -3.66
N PRO A 322 -3.38 -23.65 -3.99
CA PRO A 322 -3.05 -22.46 -3.23
C PRO A 322 -3.39 -22.57 -1.73
N LEU A 323 -2.51 -22.11 -0.86
CA LEU A 323 -2.79 -22.04 0.57
C LEU A 323 -3.73 -20.88 0.86
N VAL A 324 -4.91 -21.16 1.39
CA VAL A 324 -5.86 -20.13 1.86
C VAL A 324 -5.66 -19.89 3.35
N ALA A 325 -5.55 -18.64 3.76
CA ALA A 325 -5.37 -18.22 5.13
C ALA A 325 -6.24 -17.03 5.50
N ARG A 326 -6.58 -16.87 6.79
CA ARG A 326 -7.15 -15.66 7.36
C ARG A 326 -6.12 -14.96 8.24
N LEU A 327 -5.77 -13.71 7.90
CA LEU A 327 -4.70 -12.98 8.59
C LEU A 327 -5.21 -12.15 9.77
N GLY A 328 -6.49 -11.83 9.81
CA GLY A 328 -7.16 -11.13 10.90
C GLY A 328 -8.39 -10.37 10.38
N GLY A 329 -9.34 -10.04 11.25
CA GLY A 329 -10.53 -9.27 10.86
C GLY A 329 -11.25 -9.83 9.62
N ASP A 330 -11.28 -9.06 8.57
CA ASP A 330 -11.83 -9.32 7.24
C ASP A 330 -10.77 -9.61 6.16
N GLU A 331 -9.52 -9.80 6.58
CA GLU A 331 -8.38 -10.01 5.70
C GLU A 331 -8.07 -11.51 5.47
N PHE A 332 -7.95 -11.90 4.20
CA PHE A 332 -7.57 -13.25 3.78
C PHE A 332 -6.39 -13.19 2.81
N ALA A 333 -5.70 -14.31 2.65
CA ALA A 333 -4.59 -14.46 1.73
C ALA A 333 -4.64 -15.81 1.02
N LEU A 334 -4.30 -15.83 -0.28
CA LEU A 334 -4.07 -17.04 -1.05
C LEU A 334 -2.61 -17.02 -1.52
N LEU A 335 -1.83 -18.00 -1.07
CA LEU A 335 -0.43 -18.19 -1.44
C LEU A 335 -0.33 -19.26 -2.51
N VAL A 336 0.30 -18.92 -3.63
CA VAL A 336 0.65 -19.84 -4.72
C VAL A 336 2.15 -20.07 -4.65
N GLU A 337 2.52 -21.24 -4.15
CA GLU A 337 3.90 -21.72 -4.11
C GLU A 337 4.37 -22.08 -5.48
N ASP A 338 5.26 -21.93 -6.18
CA ASP A 338 5.60 -22.25 -7.60
C ASP A 338 4.63 -21.66 -8.63
N SER A 339 4.53 -20.33 -8.64
CA SER A 339 3.68 -19.61 -9.60
C SER A 339 4.18 -19.72 -11.03
N THR A 340 3.29 -20.01 -11.97
CA THR A 340 3.60 -20.06 -13.41
C THR A 340 3.55 -18.70 -14.12
N GLY A 341 3.04 -17.67 -13.45
CA GLY A 341 2.95 -16.32 -14.02
C GLY A 341 1.79 -15.49 -13.45
N THR A 342 1.81 -14.21 -13.79
CA THR A 342 0.78 -13.25 -13.36
C THR A 342 -0.62 -13.62 -13.84
N ASP A 343 -0.75 -14.27 -15.01
CA ASP A 343 -2.04 -14.71 -15.55
C ASP A 343 -2.71 -15.75 -14.66
N GLN A 344 -1.92 -16.65 -14.06
CA GLN A 344 -2.44 -17.62 -13.08
C GLN A 344 -3.09 -16.93 -11.88
N LEU A 345 -2.44 -15.91 -11.37
CA LEU A 345 -2.92 -15.16 -10.21
C LEU A 345 -4.11 -14.29 -10.56
N ALA A 346 -4.15 -13.74 -11.77
CA ALA A 346 -5.29 -12.99 -12.28
C ALA A 346 -6.53 -13.87 -12.41
N ASP A 347 -6.40 -15.06 -13.02
CA ASP A 347 -7.47 -16.05 -13.13
C ASP A 347 -8.00 -16.46 -11.74
N LEU A 348 -7.10 -16.69 -10.77
CA LEU A 348 -7.46 -17.02 -9.40
C LEU A 348 -8.22 -15.87 -8.73
N ALA A 349 -7.71 -14.65 -8.86
CA ALA A 349 -8.34 -13.46 -8.28
C ALA A 349 -9.72 -13.19 -8.87
N GLU A 350 -9.88 -13.37 -10.18
CA GLU A 350 -11.17 -13.23 -10.88
C GLU A 350 -12.17 -14.31 -10.45
N SER A 351 -11.72 -15.57 -10.34
CA SER A 351 -12.53 -16.67 -9.81
C SER A 351 -13.02 -16.39 -8.39
N VAL A 352 -12.14 -15.89 -7.53
CA VAL A 352 -12.48 -15.48 -6.15
C VAL A 352 -13.54 -14.38 -6.18
N LEU A 353 -13.34 -13.29 -6.93
CA LEU A 353 -14.32 -12.19 -7.01
C LEU A 353 -15.67 -12.68 -7.50
N LYS A 354 -15.70 -13.48 -8.57
CA LYS A 354 -16.92 -14.05 -9.10
C LYS A 354 -17.65 -14.95 -8.09
N SER A 355 -16.91 -15.75 -7.34
CA SER A 355 -17.45 -16.59 -6.28
C SER A 355 -18.07 -15.77 -5.13
N LEU A 356 -17.45 -14.65 -4.76
CA LEU A 356 -17.93 -13.79 -3.69
C LEU A 356 -19.11 -12.91 -4.08
N GLN A 357 -19.30 -12.60 -5.38
CA GLN A 357 -20.46 -11.86 -5.89
C GLN A 357 -21.77 -12.59 -5.67
N ALA A 358 -21.76 -13.93 -5.62
CA ALA A 358 -22.95 -14.71 -5.33
C ALA A 358 -23.44 -14.42 -3.90
N PRO A 359 -24.73 -14.11 -3.68
CA PRO A 359 -25.25 -13.82 -2.34
C PRO A 359 -24.96 -14.95 -1.33
N PHE A 360 -24.72 -14.57 -0.08
CA PHE A 360 -24.60 -15.49 1.04
C PHE A 360 -25.96 -15.65 1.72
N ASP A 361 -26.40 -16.90 1.92
CA ASP A 361 -27.61 -17.19 2.68
C ASP A 361 -27.21 -17.49 4.14
N LEU A 362 -27.41 -16.53 5.01
CA LEU A 362 -27.04 -16.61 6.41
C LEU A 362 -28.31 -16.59 7.28
N SER A 363 -28.81 -17.80 7.60
CA SER A 363 -30.01 -17.96 8.46
C SER A 363 -31.26 -17.27 7.88
N GLY A 364 -31.49 -17.39 6.58
CA GLY A 364 -32.65 -16.85 5.89
C GLY A 364 -32.50 -15.38 5.46
N GLN A 365 -31.34 -14.76 5.68
CA GLN A 365 -30.99 -13.43 5.15
C GLN A 365 -30.00 -13.56 4.01
N ARG A 366 -30.31 -12.97 2.88
CA ARG A 366 -29.39 -12.87 1.73
C ARG A 366 -28.51 -11.64 1.85
N LEU A 367 -27.20 -11.86 1.93
CA LEU A 367 -26.20 -10.82 2.06
C LEU A 367 -25.29 -10.85 0.85
N SER A 368 -25.07 -9.70 0.24
CA SER A 368 -24.08 -9.51 -0.84
C SER A 368 -22.89 -8.74 -0.29
N VAL A 369 -21.68 -9.27 -0.49
CA VAL A 369 -20.43 -8.67 -0.06
C VAL A 369 -19.46 -8.73 -1.23
N SER A 370 -18.71 -7.66 -1.47
CA SER A 370 -17.60 -7.66 -2.41
C SER A 370 -16.26 -7.79 -1.68
N ALA A 371 -15.20 -8.00 -2.43
CA ALA A 371 -13.85 -7.97 -1.91
C ALA A 371 -12.95 -7.17 -2.83
N SER A 372 -11.95 -6.53 -2.25
CA SER A 372 -10.84 -5.93 -2.98
C SER A 372 -9.63 -6.85 -2.85
N ILE A 373 -8.86 -7.05 -3.94
CA ILE A 373 -7.74 -8.00 -3.97
C ILE A 373 -6.48 -7.32 -4.53
N GLY A 374 -5.38 -7.37 -3.76
CA GLY A 374 -4.05 -7.05 -4.23
C GLY A 374 -3.32 -8.32 -4.69
N VAL A 375 -2.86 -8.34 -5.93
CA VAL A 375 -2.16 -9.48 -6.55
C VAL A 375 -0.70 -9.13 -6.73
N VAL A 376 0.20 -9.98 -6.23
CA VAL A 376 1.65 -9.79 -6.34
C VAL A 376 2.30 -11.09 -6.78
N GLU A 377 3.23 -10.99 -7.71
CA GLU A 377 4.13 -12.07 -8.07
C GLU A 377 5.57 -11.60 -7.96
N ARG A 378 6.44 -12.43 -7.40
CA ARG A 378 7.88 -12.16 -7.28
C ARG A 378 8.69 -13.43 -7.48
N ARG A 379 9.95 -13.26 -7.90
CA ARG A 379 10.94 -14.34 -7.77
C ARG A 379 11.27 -14.53 -6.29
N ALA A 380 11.36 -15.79 -5.85
CA ALA A 380 11.70 -16.13 -4.47
C ALA A 380 13.10 -15.61 -4.11
N ALA A 381 14.06 -15.77 -5.03
CA ALA A 381 15.43 -15.30 -4.82
C ALA A 381 15.47 -13.77 -4.59
N GLY A 382 15.97 -13.36 -3.43
CA GLY A 382 16.09 -11.95 -3.04
C GLY A 382 14.80 -11.30 -2.52
N THR A 383 13.72 -12.07 -2.38
CA THR A 383 12.44 -11.58 -1.83
C THR A 383 12.25 -12.06 -0.39
N SER A 384 11.86 -11.18 0.52
CA SER A 384 11.45 -11.55 1.88
C SER A 384 9.92 -11.58 2.02
N ALA A 385 9.42 -12.38 2.96
CA ALA A 385 8.00 -12.45 3.28
C ALA A 385 7.41 -11.06 3.60
N THR A 386 8.16 -10.24 4.33
CA THR A 386 7.75 -8.86 4.68
C THR A 386 7.59 -7.99 3.44
N HIS A 387 8.55 -8.01 2.51
CA HIS A 387 8.47 -7.22 1.28
C HIS A 387 7.33 -7.67 0.36
N LEU A 388 7.08 -8.99 0.28
CA LEU A 388 5.97 -9.51 -0.52
C LEU A 388 4.62 -9.06 0.06
N MET A 389 4.45 -9.14 1.38
CA MET A 389 3.23 -8.68 2.06
C MET A 389 3.04 -7.16 1.94
N GLN A 390 4.10 -6.36 2.08
CA GLN A 390 4.01 -4.91 1.87
C GLN A 390 3.57 -4.54 0.45
N ALA A 391 4.09 -5.25 -0.55
CA ALA A 391 3.67 -5.06 -1.93
C ALA A 391 2.19 -5.45 -2.12
N ALA A 392 1.74 -6.55 -1.50
CA ALA A 392 0.36 -7.01 -1.57
C ALA A 392 -0.62 -6.04 -0.88
N ASP A 393 -0.28 -5.55 0.31
CA ASP A 393 -1.06 -4.55 1.05
C ASP A 393 -1.18 -3.23 0.26
N THR A 394 -0.06 -2.75 -0.28
CA THR A 394 -0.05 -1.57 -1.16
C THR A 394 -0.97 -1.75 -2.37
N THR A 395 -0.96 -2.95 -2.97
CA THR A 395 -1.78 -3.25 -4.16
C THR A 395 -3.26 -3.39 -3.80
N LEU A 396 -3.56 -3.98 -2.64
CA LEU A 396 -4.92 -4.03 -2.09
C LEU A 396 -5.48 -2.62 -1.85
N TYR A 397 -4.66 -1.72 -1.32
CA TYR A 397 -5.04 -0.31 -1.19
C TYR A 397 -5.40 0.31 -2.55
N TRP A 398 -4.65 0.01 -3.63
CA TRP A 398 -4.99 0.49 -4.97
C TRP A 398 -6.34 -0.05 -5.44
N ALA A 399 -6.60 -1.34 -5.25
CA ALA A 399 -7.88 -1.93 -5.61
C ALA A 399 -9.06 -1.24 -4.90
N LYS A 400 -8.88 -0.88 -3.60
CA LYS A 400 -9.88 -0.11 -2.83
C LYS A 400 -10.04 1.32 -3.34
N ALA A 401 -8.94 2.00 -3.67
CA ALA A 401 -8.94 3.39 -4.17
C ALA A 401 -9.55 3.48 -5.59
N ASP A 402 -9.29 2.49 -6.44
CA ASP A 402 -9.80 2.42 -7.81
C ASP A 402 -11.30 2.05 -7.89
N GLY A 403 -12.01 1.95 -6.75
CA GLY A 403 -13.48 1.80 -6.68
C GLY A 403 -13.96 0.50 -6.06
N LYS A 404 -13.10 -0.26 -5.36
CA LYS A 404 -13.42 -1.51 -4.66
C LYS A 404 -13.98 -2.62 -5.55
N GLY A 405 -14.27 -3.81 -4.99
CA GLY A 405 -14.90 -4.91 -5.70
C GLY A 405 -14.10 -5.43 -6.91
N ARG A 406 -12.77 -5.30 -6.87
CA ARG A 406 -11.84 -5.63 -7.98
C ARG A 406 -10.52 -6.18 -7.48
N TRP A 407 -9.78 -6.76 -8.39
CA TRP A 407 -8.38 -7.08 -8.17
C TRP A 407 -7.46 -6.09 -8.92
N THR A 408 -6.25 -5.91 -8.42
CA THR A 408 -5.20 -5.10 -9.03
C THR A 408 -3.88 -5.85 -8.94
N LEU A 409 -3.09 -5.82 -10.02
CA LEU A 409 -1.74 -6.39 -10.04
C LEU A 409 -0.73 -5.36 -9.54
N PHE A 410 0.27 -5.80 -8.78
CA PHE A 410 1.35 -4.94 -8.33
C PHE A 410 2.15 -4.39 -9.49
N ASP A 411 2.22 -3.08 -9.57
CA ASP A 411 3.01 -2.35 -10.54
C ASP A 411 4.17 -1.63 -9.83
N PRO A 412 5.43 -2.01 -10.11
CA PRO A 412 6.60 -1.36 -9.54
C PRO A 412 6.70 0.13 -9.87
N GLU A 413 6.30 0.54 -11.08
CA GLU A 413 6.34 1.94 -11.51
C GLU A 413 5.30 2.77 -10.74
N ARG A 414 4.06 2.29 -10.66
CA ARG A 414 3.01 2.91 -9.84
C ARG A 414 3.43 3.03 -8.37
N ASN A 415 4.08 2.00 -7.83
CA ASN A 415 4.60 2.05 -6.45
C ASN A 415 5.72 3.09 -6.29
N ALA A 416 6.67 3.15 -7.22
CA ALA A 416 7.74 4.14 -7.20
C ALA A 416 7.19 5.57 -7.29
N HIS A 417 6.20 5.81 -8.15
CA HIS A 417 5.50 7.09 -8.23
C HIS A 417 4.82 7.47 -6.90
N ARG A 418 4.14 6.51 -6.26
CA ARG A 418 3.50 6.75 -4.96
C ARG A 418 4.51 7.07 -3.87
N MET A 419 5.60 6.32 -3.79
CA MET A 419 6.68 6.56 -2.81
C MET A 419 7.30 7.94 -3.01
N THR A 420 7.56 8.32 -4.28
CA THR A 420 8.05 9.66 -4.61
C THR A 420 7.04 10.73 -4.19
N ARG A 421 5.75 10.56 -4.52
CA ARG A 421 4.69 11.49 -4.13
C ARG A 421 4.62 11.68 -2.61
N GLN A 422 4.69 10.60 -1.85
CA GLN A 422 4.68 10.64 -0.38
C GLN A 422 5.92 11.33 0.19
N ALA A 423 7.11 11.06 -0.36
CA ALA A 423 8.34 11.73 0.02
C ALA A 423 8.27 13.24 -0.24
N LEU A 424 7.76 13.65 -1.41
CA LEU A 424 7.56 15.05 -1.75
C LEU A 424 6.56 15.74 -0.81
N SER A 425 5.41 15.11 -0.56
CA SER A 425 4.38 15.66 0.34
C SER A 425 4.91 15.91 1.76
N SER A 426 5.71 14.99 2.29
CA SER A 426 6.27 15.12 3.65
C SER A 426 7.31 16.24 3.80
N THR A 427 7.93 16.67 2.70
CA THR A 427 9.03 17.65 2.71
C THR A 427 8.62 19.02 2.20
N LEU A 428 7.47 19.16 1.54
CA LEU A 428 7.05 20.35 0.80
C LEU A 428 7.00 21.63 1.65
N ARG A 429 6.34 21.59 2.82
CA ARG A 429 6.24 22.77 3.70
C ARG A 429 7.60 23.26 4.17
N ALA A 430 8.44 22.34 4.60
CA ALA A 430 9.79 22.66 5.03
C ALA A 430 10.68 23.18 3.88
N ALA A 431 10.41 22.76 2.64
CA ALA A 431 11.12 23.22 1.45
C ALA A 431 10.89 24.71 1.17
N ILE A 432 9.68 25.22 1.45
CA ILE A 432 9.38 26.67 1.29
C ILE A 432 10.26 27.49 2.26
N GLU A 433 10.37 27.05 3.51
CA GLU A 433 11.18 27.71 4.53
C GLU A 433 12.69 27.62 4.24
N ARG A 434 13.14 26.53 3.62
CA ARG A 434 14.55 26.27 3.29
C ARG A 434 15.01 26.91 1.97
N ASN A 435 14.14 27.69 1.30
CA ASN A 435 14.44 28.31 0.01
C ASN A 435 14.83 27.30 -1.09
N GLU A 436 14.18 26.15 -1.13
CA GLU A 436 14.41 25.14 -2.16
C GLU A 436 13.68 25.45 -3.46
N PHE A 437 12.86 26.50 -3.50
CA PHE A 437 12.14 26.95 -4.70
C PHE A 437 12.90 28.01 -5.47
N ALA A 438 12.76 27.98 -6.79
CA ALA A 438 13.29 28.98 -7.71
C ALA A 438 12.24 29.30 -8.77
N LEU A 439 12.40 30.44 -9.46
CA LEU A 439 11.60 30.79 -10.62
C LEU A 439 12.45 30.76 -11.89
N GLU A 440 11.93 30.10 -12.90
CA GLU A 440 12.32 30.27 -14.28
C GLU A 440 11.28 31.13 -15.00
N TYR A 441 11.69 31.76 -16.08
CA TYR A 441 10.82 32.66 -16.80
C TYR A 441 10.79 32.30 -18.28
N GLN A 442 9.59 32.29 -18.87
CA GLN A 442 9.42 32.05 -20.29
C GLN A 442 8.87 33.30 -20.96
N PRO A 443 9.51 33.80 -22.06
CA PRO A 443 9.07 35.02 -22.71
C PRO A 443 7.74 34.84 -23.45
N LEU A 444 6.88 35.87 -23.35
CA LEU A 444 5.72 36.13 -24.18
C LEU A 444 6.08 37.16 -25.21
N VAL A 445 5.95 36.81 -26.49
CA VAL A 445 6.45 37.59 -27.63
C VAL A 445 5.27 38.15 -28.44
N GLY A 446 5.31 39.41 -28.78
CA GLY A 446 4.33 40.02 -29.67
C GLY A 446 4.41 39.40 -31.07
N MET A 447 3.25 38.96 -31.59
CA MET A 447 3.21 38.27 -32.89
C MET A 447 3.51 39.19 -34.07
N GLU A 448 3.26 40.48 -33.94
CA GLU A 448 3.45 41.46 -35.01
C GLU A 448 4.94 41.80 -35.23
N ASP A 449 5.65 42.17 -34.16
CA ASP A 449 6.99 42.70 -34.19
C ASP A 449 8.08 41.79 -33.61
N GLY A 450 7.71 40.67 -33.00
CA GLY A 450 8.64 39.75 -32.37
C GLY A 450 9.26 40.25 -31.06
N GLY A 451 8.79 41.38 -30.52
CA GLY A 451 9.29 41.96 -29.29
C GLY A 451 8.76 41.26 -28.04
N VAL A 452 9.59 41.12 -26.99
CA VAL A 452 9.17 40.55 -25.71
C VAL A 452 8.21 41.52 -25.03
N ARG A 453 6.97 41.09 -24.77
CA ARG A 453 5.92 41.86 -24.10
C ARG A 453 5.86 41.58 -22.61
N GLY A 454 6.13 40.34 -22.21
CA GLY A 454 6.09 39.88 -20.85
C GLY A 454 6.84 38.57 -20.67
N VAL A 455 6.79 38.06 -19.45
CA VAL A 455 7.33 36.73 -19.10
C VAL A 455 6.37 36.02 -18.21
N GLU A 456 6.23 34.71 -18.36
CA GLU A 456 5.55 33.86 -17.40
C GLU A 456 6.56 33.33 -16.38
N ALA A 457 6.22 33.47 -15.08
CA ALA A 457 7.01 32.95 -13.96
C ALA A 457 6.61 31.51 -13.65
N LEU A 458 7.54 30.60 -13.85
CA LEU A 458 7.34 29.16 -13.69
C LEU A 458 8.16 28.65 -12.51
N VAL A 459 7.47 28.21 -11.46
CA VAL A 459 8.12 27.71 -10.25
C VAL A 459 8.84 26.39 -10.50
N ARG A 460 10.01 26.22 -9.86
CA ARG A 460 10.81 24.99 -9.83
C ARG A 460 11.15 24.65 -8.39
N TRP A 461 11.10 23.38 -8.06
CA TRP A 461 11.55 22.90 -6.75
C TRP A 461 12.89 22.17 -6.89
N ASN A 462 13.95 22.75 -6.36
CA ASN A 462 15.28 22.16 -6.33
C ASN A 462 15.39 21.19 -5.15
N HIS A 463 14.81 20.00 -5.33
CA HIS A 463 14.76 19.00 -4.26
C HIS A 463 16.13 18.33 -4.07
N PRO A 464 16.63 18.18 -2.81
CA PRO A 464 17.98 17.64 -2.55
C PRO A 464 18.22 16.24 -3.12
N GLN A 465 17.18 15.38 -3.16
CA GLN A 465 17.29 14.00 -3.64
C GLN A 465 16.82 13.81 -5.08
N PHE A 466 15.79 14.56 -5.52
CA PHE A 466 15.15 14.36 -6.82
C PHE A 466 15.58 15.37 -7.89
N GLY A 467 16.48 16.31 -7.55
CA GLY A 467 16.91 17.36 -8.46
C GLY A 467 15.80 18.40 -8.68
N THR A 468 15.87 19.10 -9.81
CA THR A 468 14.89 20.16 -10.15
C THR A 468 13.58 19.54 -10.62
N LEU A 469 12.50 19.79 -9.88
CA LEU A 469 11.14 19.31 -10.17
C LEU A 469 10.31 20.41 -10.82
N THR A 470 9.50 20.01 -11.80
CA THR A 470 8.52 20.85 -12.49
C THR A 470 7.19 20.91 -11.73
N PRO A 471 6.35 21.95 -11.94
CA PRO A 471 5.09 22.16 -11.20
C PRO A 471 4.15 20.96 -11.14
N ASN A 472 4.02 20.22 -12.23
CA ASN A 472 3.15 19.04 -12.32
C ASN A 472 3.49 17.91 -11.31
N ARG A 473 4.67 17.95 -10.71
CA ARG A 473 5.11 16.96 -9.71
C ARG A 473 4.71 17.31 -8.29
N PHE A 474 4.44 18.57 -7.97
CA PHE A 474 4.24 19.01 -6.59
C PHE A 474 3.08 20.01 -6.37
N ILE A 475 2.58 20.72 -7.39
CA ILE A 475 1.48 21.68 -7.20
C ILE A 475 0.22 20.98 -6.66
N GLY A 476 -0.16 19.84 -7.22
CA GLY A 476 -1.30 19.07 -6.69
C GLY A 476 -1.12 18.65 -5.23
N LEU A 477 0.11 18.35 -4.78
CA LEU A 477 0.42 18.05 -3.37
C LEU A 477 0.26 19.30 -2.50
N ALA A 478 0.74 20.44 -3.00
CA ALA A 478 0.61 21.73 -2.30
C ALA A 478 -0.86 22.15 -2.16
N GLU A 479 -1.69 21.83 -3.14
CA GLU A 479 -3.13 22.06 -3.08
C GLU A 479 -3.80 21.13 -2.07
N GLU A 480 -3.45 19.84 -2.07
CA GLU A 480 -4.01 18.85 -1.13
C GLU A 480 -3.74 19.21 0.34
N ASP A 481 -2.54 19.63 0.68
CA ASP A 481 -2.14 19.96 2.06
C ASP A 481 -2.33 21.44 2.44
N GLY A 482 -2.75 22.29 1.49
CA GLY A 482 -2.98 23.72 1.68
C GLY A 482 -1.72 24.60 1.66
N SER A 483 -0.51 24.02 1.49
CA SER A 483 0.74 24.79 1.40
C SER A 483 0.85 25.65 0.13
N ILE A 484 -0.04 25.42 -0.84
CA ILE A 484 -0.14 26.21 -2.07
C ILE A 484 -0.36 27.72 -1.79
N VAL A 485 -1.03 28.08 -0.70
CA VAL A 485 -1.25 29.49 -0.32
C VAL A 485 0.10 30.16 0.02
N GLN A 486 0.91 29.50 0.85
CA GLN A 486 2.23 30.02 1.23
C GLN A 486 3.20 30.03 0.02
N LEU A 487 3.23 28.96 -0.77
CA LEU A 487 4.04 28.86 -1.97
C LEU A 487 3.65 29.92 -3.00
N GLY A 488 2.35 30.12 -3.25
CA GLY A 488 1.85 31.09 -4.20
C GLY A 488 2.17 32.53 -3.80
N ARG A 489 2.07 32.89 -2.51
CA ARG A 489 2.51 34.19 -2.01
C ARG A 489 4.03 34.41 -2.25
N TRP A 490 4.85 33.37 -2.01
CA TRP A 490 6.29 33.43 -2.27
C TRP A 490 6.58 33.62 -3.77
N VAL A 491 5.87 32.89 -4.64
CA VAL A 491 6.00 33.03 -6.11
C VAL A 491 5.65 34.44 -6.55
N LEU A 492 4.49 34.97 -6.14
CA LEU A 492 4.04 36.32 -6.47
C LEU A 492 5.06 37.37 -6.02
N ALA A 493 5.50 37.32 -4.78
CA ALA A 493 6.47 38.28 -4.25
C ALA A 493 7.82 38.21 -4.97
N THR A 494 8.27 37.00 -5.34
CA THR A 494 9.54 36.80 -6.04
C THR A 494 9.45 37.25 -7.49
N ALA A 495 8.34 36.93 -8.20
CA ALA A 495 8.09 37.35 -9.57
C ALA A 495 7.99 38.89 -9.71
N CYS A 496 7.21 39.53 -8.78
CA CYS A 496 7.07 41.01 -8.78
C CYS A 496 8.41 41.71 -8.50
N ARG A 497 9.21 41.22 -7.54
CA ARG A 497 10.55 41.75 -7.26
C ARG A 497 11.46 41.64 -8.47
N GLN A 498 11.42 40.50 -9.18
CA GLN A 498 12.25 40.31 -10.36
C GLN A 498 11.80 41.17 -11.52
N ALA A 499 10.50 41.31 -11.77
CA ALA A 499 9.96 42.23 -12.78
C ALA A 499 10.36 43.69 -12.51
N ARG A 500 10.26 44.11 -11.22
CA ARG A 500 10.71 45.47 -10.84
C ARG A 500 12.22 45.68 -11.04
N ARG A 501 13.05 44.65 -10.79
CA ARG A 501 14.49 44.70 -11.04
C ARG A 501 14.75 44.93 -12.52
N TRP A 502 14.13 44.21 -13.45
CA TRP A 502 14.29 44.44 -14.89
C TRP A 502 13.89 45.84 -15.33
N GLN A 503 12.87 46.45 -14.70
CA GLN A 503 12.52 47.86 -14.97
C GLN A 503 13.61 48.82 -14.51
N LEU A 504 14.17 48.62 -13.33
CA LEU A 504 15.22 49.47 -12.79
C LEU A 504 16.53 49.36 -13.58
N ASP A 505 16.83 48.17 -14.08
CA ASP A 505 18.01 47.92 -14.92
C ASP A 505 17.88 48.54 -16.34
N ARG A 506 16.63 48.85 -16.77
CA ARG A 506 16.33 49.41 -18.12
C ARG A 506 15.25 50.50 -18.03
N PRO A 507 15.58 51.66 -17.48
CA PRO A 507 14.59 52.73 -17.19
C PRO A 507 13.98 53.33 -18.45
N ASP A 508 14.71 53.33 -19.55
CA ASP A 508 14.28 53.92 -20.83
C ASP A 508 13.56 52.95 -21.77
N ALA A 509 13.49 51.67 -21.41
CA ALA A 509 12.81 50.67 -22.21
C ALA A 509 11.33 50.54 -21.83
N VAL A 510 10.50 50.05 -22.77
CA VAL A 510 9.12 49.68 -22.47
C VAL A 510 9.11 48.58 -21.43
N PRO A 511 8.43 48.78 -20.28
CA PRO A 511 8.41 47.78 -19.24
C PRO A 511 7.63 46.52 -19.68
N ILE A 512 8.17 45.36 -19.35
CA ILE A 512 7.50 44.07 -19.59
C ILE A 512 6.61 43.70 -18.39
N PHE A 513 5.51 43.01 -18.66
CA PHE A 513 4.69 42.45 -17.58
C PHE A 513 5.23 41.09 -17.13
N VAL A 514 4.88 40.69 -15.90
CA VAL A 514 5.09 39.32 -15.38
C VAL A 514 3.77 38.62 -15.16
N SER A 515 3.65 37.42 -15.70
CA SER A 515 2.50 36.56 -15.51
C SER A 515 2.79 35.49 -14.45
N VAL A 516 1.82 35.24 -13.58
CA VAL A 516 1.95 34.30 -12.47
C VAL A 516 0.70 33.44 -12.38
N ASN A 517 0.89 32.13 -12.36
CA ASN A 517 -0.15 31.14 -12.16
C ASN A 517 -0.71 31.20 -10.72
N VAL A 518 -2.03 31.19 -10.59
CA VAL A 518 -2.76 31.23 -9.31
C VAL A 518 -3.66 29.99 -9.18
N ALA A 519 -3.44 29.21 -8.13
CA ALA A 519 -4.25 28.04 -7.84
C ALA A 519 -5.66 28.43 -7.32
N VAL A 520 -6.65 27.61 -7.62
CA VAL A 520 -8.02 27.80 -7.16
C VAL A 520 -8.12 28.06 -5.65
N ARG A 521 -7.38 27.28 -4.86
CA ARG A 521 -7.36 27.40 -3.39
C ARG A 521 -6.83 28.74 -2.88
N GLN A 522 -5.94 29.41 -3.62
CA GLN A 522 -5.48 30.74 -3.22
C GLN A 522 -6.61 31.76 -3.31
N VAL A 523 -7.50 31.63 -4.29
CA VAL A 523 -8.67 32.53 -4.41
C VAL A 523 -9.72 32.24 -3.34
N TRP A 524 -9.87 30.98 -2.92
CA TRP A 524 -10.89 30.56 -1.97
C TRP A 524 -10.45 30.62 -0.51
N ASP A 525 -9.23 30.18 -0.22
CA ASP A 525 -8.75 29.90 1.14
C ASP A 525 -7.87 31.02 1.73
N SER A 526 -7.51 32.05 0.91
CA SER A 526 -6.70 33.19 1.37
C SER A 526 -7.32 34.54 1.07
N ASP A 527 -6.71 35.60 1.55
CA ASP A 527 -7.01 36.97 1.14
C ASP A 527 -6.06 37.40 0.03
N LEU A 528 -6.23 36.80 -1.16
CA LEU A 528 -5.38 37.06 -2.33
C LEU A 528 -5.32 38.54 -2.67
N VAL A 529 -6.40 39.31 -2.48
CA VAL A 529 -6.45 40.74 -2.78
C VAL A 529 -5.48 41.52 -1.86
N ALA A 530 -5.52 41.23 -0.55
CA ALA A 530 -4.61 41.85 0.40
C ALA A 530 -3.17 41.45 0.15
N ASP A 531 -2.90 40.16 -0.12
CA ASP A 531 -1.57 39.65 -0.45
C ASP A 531 -0.97 40.36 -1.67
N VAL A 532 -1.74 40.48 -2.76
CA VAL A 532 -1.29 41.16 -3.99
C VAL A 532 -1.08 42.65 -3.74
N ALA A 533 -1.98 43.33 -3.02
CA ALA A 533 -1.83 44.74 -2.68
C ALA A 533 -0.55 45.01 -1.88
N GLU A 534 -0.27 44.20 -0.86
CA GLU A 534 0.94 44.29 -0.05
C GLU A 534 2.21 44.06 -0.91
N ILE A 535 2.24 42.99 -1.72
CA ILE A 535 3.37 42.67 -2.58
C ILE A 535 3.65 43.78 -3.60
N LEU A 536 2.63 44.37 -4.22
CA LEU A 536 2.79 45.48 -5.15
C LEU A 536 3.31 46.73 -4.44
N ALA A 537 2.82 47.01 -3.22
CA ALA A 537 3.32 48.14 -2.42
C ALA A 537 4.78 47.95 -2.01
N GLU A 538 5.16 46.74 -1.57
CA GLU A 538 6.53 46.40 -1.16
C GLU A 538 7.53 46.47 -2.34
N THR A 539 7.14 45.95 -3.50
CA THR A 539 8.02 45.82 -4.64
C THR A 539 8.08 47.11 -5.48
N GLY A 540 7.05 47.93 -5.42
CA GLY A 540 6.87 49.10 -6.26
C GLY A 540 6.61 48.77 -7.74
N LEU A 541 6.14 47.55 -8.04
CA LEU A 541 5.71 47.16 -9.37
C LEU A 541 4.33 47.76 -9.66
N ALA A 542 4.16 48.39 -10.81
CA ALA A 542 2.87 48.95 -11.20
C ALA A 542 1.85 47.79 -11.44
N PRO A 543 0.59 47.90 -10.93
CA PRO A 543 -0.40 46.82 -10.98
C PRO A 543 -0.62 46.25 -12.39
N HIS A 544 -0.67 47.10 -13.45
CA HIS A 544 -0.88 46.70 -14.84
C HIS A 544 0.26 45.86 -15.43
N LEU A 545 1.38 45.74 -14.74
CA LEU A 545 2.54 44.90 -15.10
C LEU A 545 2.54 43.54 -14.38
N LEU A 546 1.55 43.30 -13.53
CA LEU A 546 1.27 41.98 -12.99
C LEU A 546 0.06 41.40 -13.73
N GLN A 547 0.21 40.18 -14.23
CA GLN A 547 -0.85 39.35 -14.78
C GLN A 547 -1.02 38.11 -13.90
N LEU A 548 -2.25 37.78 -13.54
CA LEU A 548 -2.59 36.55 -12.81
C LEU A 548 -3.27 35.59 -13.77
N GLU A 549 -2.77 34.37 -13.83
CA GLU A 549 -3.32 33.30 -14.68
C GLU A 549 -4.12 32.32 -13.84
N LEU A 550 -5.35 32.07 -14.27
CA LEU A 550 -6.25 31.11 -13.63
C LEU A 550 -6.81 30.16 -14.69
N THR A 551 -6.87 28.88 -14.39
CA THR A 551 -7.46 27.91 -15.30
C THR A 551 -8.94 28.20 -15.55
N GLU A 552 -9.44 27.80 -16.71
CA GLU A 552 -10.85 27.96 -17.09
C GLU A 552 -11.80 27.44 -16.00
N SER A 553 -11.51 26.25 -15.45
CA SER A 553 -12.32 25.63 -14.40
C SER A 553 -12.35 26.44 -13.10
N ALA A 554 -11.23 27.09 -12.76
CA ALA A 554 -11.12 27.96 -11.58
C ALA A 554 -12.04 29.17 -11.66
N VAL A 555 -12.11 29.76 -12.83
CA VAL A 555 -12.88 30.98 -13.07
C VAL A 555 -14.37 30.66 -13.29
N MET A 556 -14.70 29.60 -14.03
CA MET A 556 -16.10 29.22 -14.34
C MET A 556 -16.88 28.74 -13.12
N GLY A 557 -16.21 28.17 -12.09
CA GLY A 557 -16.81 27.83 -10.81
C GLY A 557 -16.96 29.00 -9.83
N SER A 558 -16.46 30.19 -10.19
CA SER A 558 -16.37 31.33 -9.29
C SER A 558 -17.70 32.09 -9.20
N ALA A 559 -18.53 31.75 -8.23
CA ALA A 559 -19.68 32.59 -7.84
C ALA A 559 -19.42 33.15 -6.43
N GLY A 560 -19.92 34.35 -6.16
CA GLY A 560 -19.79 34.98 -4.84
C GLY A 560 -18.39 35.55 -4.57
N ARG A 561 -17.77 35.14 -3.44
CA ARG A 561 -16.48 35.71 -2.95
C ARG A 561 -15.32 35.66 -3.96
N PRO A 562 -15.08 34.57 -4.70
CA PRO A 562 -14.00 34.53 -5.68
C PRO A 562 -14.15 35.51 -6.81
N LEU A 563 -15.36 35.67 -7.35
CA LEU A 563 -15.62 36.67 -8.40
C LEU A 563 -15.39 38.10 -7.89
N GLN A 564 -15.77 38.39 -6.65
CA GLN A 564 -15.50 39.69 -6.01
C GLN A 564 -14.00 39.94 -5.83
N ALA A 565 -13.23 38.90 -5.49
CA ALA A 565 -11.77 39.01 -5.36
C ALA A 565 -11.12 39.32 -6.72
N LEU A 566 -11.53 38.62 -7.80
CA LEU A 566 -11.06 38.89 -9.15
C LEU A 566 -11.43 40.31 -9.62
N GLN A 567 -12.65 40.76 -9.30
CA GLN A 567 -13.09 42.13 -9.60
C GLN A 567 -12.22 43.17 -8.87
N ALA A 568 -11.96 42.99 -7.58
CA ALA A 568 -11.12 43.89 -6.81
C ALA A 568 -9.67 43.96 -7.34
N LEU A 569 -9.12 42.82 -7.76
CA LEU A 569 -7.78 42.77 -8.41
C LEU A 569 -7.78 43.50 -9.75
N SER A 570 -8.82 43.32 -10.56
CA SER A 570 -8.99 44.03 -11.83
C SER A 570 -9.17 45.55 -11.61
N ASP A 571 -9.98 45.96 -10.61
CA ASP A 571 -10.16 47.37 -10.27
C ASP A 571 -8.88 48.02 -9.75
N MET A 572 -7.98 47.23 -9.13
CA MET A 572 -6.63 47.66 -8.75
C MET A 572 -5.71 47.87 -9.95
N GLY A 573 -6.11 47.37 -11.14
CA GLY A 573 -5.35 47.46 -12.39
C GLY A 573 -4.49 46.23 -12.68
N VAL A 574 -4.64 45.13 -11.92
CA VAL A 574 -3.98 43.85 -12.18
C VAL A 574 -4.64 43.16 -13.36
N ARG A 575 -3.86 42.62 -14.28
CA ARG A 575 -4.39 41.89 -15.44
C ARG A 575 -4.80 40.47 -15.02
N ILE A 576 -5.95 40.02 -15.49
CA ILE A 576 -6.44 38.65 -15.24
C ILE A 576 -6.44 37.91 -16.58
N ALA A 577 -5.80 36.75 -16.63
CA ALA A 577 -5.78 35.85 -17.77
C ALA A 577 -6.51 34.54 -17.45
N ILE A 578 -7.28 34.06 -18.42
CA ILE A 578 -7.83 32.69 -18.38
C ILE A 578 -6.82 31.79 -19.09
N ASP A 579 -6.38 30.76 -18.37
CA ASP A 579 -5.42 29.77 -18.85
C ASP A 579 -6.12 28.47 -19.30
N ASP A 580 -5.45 27.69 -20.18
CA ASP A 580 -5.94 26.43 -20.75
C ASP A 580 -7.33 26.54 -21.41
N PHE A 581 -7.66 27.69 -22.01
CA PHE A 581 -8.99 27.91 -22.57
C PHE A 581 -9.31 26.97 -23.73
N GLY A 582 -10.50 26.31 -23.63
CA GLY A 582 -11.02 25.39 -24.64
C GLY A 582 -10.82 23.91 -24.33
N THR A 583 -10.15 23.55 -23.23
CA THR A 583 -10.02 22.15 -22.78
C THR A 583 -11.24 21.69 -21.97
N GLY A 584 -12.10 22.62 -21.51
CA GLY A 584 -13.29 22.39 -20.70
C GLY A 584 -14.61 22.64 -21.41
N TYR A 585 -15.70 22.55 -20.67
CA TYR A 585 -17.06 22.94 -21.14
C TYR A 585 -17.22 24.47 -21.06
N SER A 586 -16.66 25.19 -22.05
CA SER A 586 -16.71 26.65 -22.06
C SER A 586 -18.11 27.20 -22.19
N ASN A 587 -18.60 27.86 -21.14
CA ASN A 587 -19.80 28.70 -21.24
C ASN A 587 -19.41 30.11 -21.69
N LEU A 588 -19.35 30.34 -23.00
CA LEU A 588 -18.96 31.60 -23.61
C LEU A 588 -19.79 32.81 -23.10
N ALA A 589 -21.05 32.57 -22.69
CA ALA A 589 -21.90 33.63 -22.11
C ALA A 589 -21.41 34.09 -20.74
N TYR A 590 -20.63 33.28 -20.03
CA TYR A 590 -20.07 33.64 -18.74
C TYR A 590 -18.79 34.48 -18.89
N LEU A 591 -18.02 34.24 -19.96
CA LEU A 591 -16.78 34.96 -20.25
C LEU A 591 -16.98 36.47 -20.28
N SER A 592 -18.10 36.96 -20.85
CA SER A 592 -18.42 38.39 -20.96
C SER A 592 -18.72 39.09 -19.60
N ARG A 593 -18.84 38.32 -18.51
CA ARG A 593 -19.14 38.84 -17.16
C ARG A 593 -17.93 38.82 -16.24
N LEU A 594 -16.86 38.19 -16.68
CA LEU A 594 -15.64 38.05 -15.90
C LEU A 594 -14.73 39.28 -16.08
N PRO A 595 -14.03 39.73 -15.02
CA PRO A 595 -13.11 40.85 -15.10
C PRO A 595 -11.75 40.42 -15.68
N VAL A 596 -11.79 39.76 -16.84
CA VAL A 596 -10.58 39.23 -17.52
C VAL A 596 -10.12 40.14 -18.63
N SER A 597 -8.85 40.15 -18.92
CA SER A 597 -8.21 40.99 -19.97
C SER A 597 -7.46 40.16 -20.99
N VAL A 598 -7.15 38.88 -20.70
CA VAL A 598 -6.34 38.02 -21.55
C VAL A 598 -6.95 36.65 -21.65
N LEU A 599 -6.90 36.04 -22.83
CA LEU A 599 -7.27 34.65 -23.10
C LEU A 599 -6.01 33.92 -23.58
N LYS A 600 -5.61 32.84 -22.87
CA LYS A 600 -4.52 31.96 -23.29
C LYS A 600 -5.11 30.73 -23.96
N LEU A 601 -4.72 30.47 -25.20
CA LEU A 601 -5.15 29.29 -25.96
C LEU A 601 -4.24 28.14 -25.68
N ASP A 602 -4.80 27.01 -25.21
CA ASP A 602 -4.06 25.79 -24.92
C ASP A 602 -3.30 25.26 -26.13
N GLY A 603 -2.16 24.68 -25.87
CA GLY A 603 -1.28 24.14 -26.90
C GLY A 603 -1.90 23.05 -27.78
N SER A 604 -3.00 22.40 -27.38
CA SER A 604 -3.70 21.41 -28.21
C SER A 604 -4.24 22.03 -29.50
N PHE A 605 -4.74 23.27 -29.44
CA PHE A 605 -5.19 24.01 -30.63
C PHE A 605 -4.04 24.38 -31.56
N VAL A 606 -2.90 24.77 -30.99
CA VAL A 606 -1.71 25.17 -31.77
C VAL A 606 -1.01 23.96 -32.40
N ARG A 607 -0.98 22.84 -31.74
CA ARG A 607 -0.46 21.56 -32.29
C ARG A 607 -1.25 21.07 -33.49
N GLY A 608 -2.54 21.31 -33.54
CA GLY A 608 -3.41 20.97 -34.67
C GLY A 608 -3.01 21.66 -35.99
N PHE A 609 -2.18 22.72 -35.96
CA PHE A 609 -1.60 23.35 -37.14
C PHE A 609 -0.48 22.53 -37.78
N GLN A 610 -0.03 21.46 -37.18
CA GLN A 610 0.94 20.50 -37.70
C GLN A 610 0.25 19.18 -38.07
N TYR A 611 -0.29 19.08 -39.27
CA TYR A 611 -0.74 17.84 -39.83
C TYR A 611 0.25 17.36 -40.89
N GLU A 612 0.86 16.21 -40.71
CA GLU A 612 1.69 15.57 -41.74
C GLU A 612 0.75 14.85 -42.71
N GLY A 613 0.67 15.37 -43.94
CA GLY A 613 -0.07 14.71 -45.01
C GLY A 613 0.63 13.48 -45.56
N PRO A 614 -0.06 12.71 -46.43
CA PRO A 614 0.48 11.50 -47.04
C PRO A 614 1.79 11.71 -47.82
N ASP A 615 2.11 12.93 -48.16
CA ASP A 615 3.31 13.35 -48.92
C ASP A 615 4.48 13.74 -48.00
N GLY A 616 4.40 13.54 -46.69
CA GLY A 616 5.41 13.94 -45.71
C GLY A 616 5.45 15.42 -45.40
N GLY A 617 4.49 16.19 -45.92
CA GLY A 617 4.31 17.61 -45.61
C GLY A 617 3.35 17.83 -44.46
N ALA A 618 3.66 18.76 -43.54
CA ALA A 618 2.72 19.17 -42.51
C ALA A 618 1.53 19.91 -43.13
N HIS A 619 0.35 19.32 -43.07
CA HIS A 619 -0.89 19.96 -43.48
C HIS A 619 -1.68 20.41 -42.24
N PRO A 620 -2.26 21.63 -42.24
CA PRO A 620 -3.12 22.07 -41.14
C PRO A 620 -4.40 21.25 -41.13
N ASN A 621 -4.91 20.95 -39.95
CA ASN A 621 -6.31 20.57 -39.83
C ASN A 621 -7.15 21.83 -40.06
N PRO A 622 -7.91 21.94 -41.14
CA PRO A 622 -8.66 23.19 -41.46
C PRO A 622 -9.70 23.52 -40.36
N ALA A 623 -10.17 22.53 -39.63
CA ALA A 623 -11.15 22.76 -38.58
C ALA A 623 -10.53 23.45 -37.35
N ASP A 624 -9.30 23.11 -36.97
CA ASP A 624 -8.63 23.70 -35.82
C ASP A 624 -8.28 25.16 -36.09
N GLU A 625 -7.81 25.51 -37.31
CA GLU A 625 -7.54 26.88 -37.71
C GLU A 625 -8.79 27.77 -37.69
N VAL A 626 -9.92 27.25 -38.18
CA VAL A 626 -11.20 27.98 -38.15
C VAL A 626 -11.68 28.19 -36.70
N ILE A 627 -11.51 27.20 -35.83
CA ILE A 627 -11.89 27.33 -34.42
C ILE A 627 -11.02 28.39 -33.74
N VAL A 628 -9.72 28.34 -33.92
CA VAL A 628 -8.79 29.30 -33.31
C VAL A 628 -9.04 30.72 -33.84
N GLU A 629 -9.25 30.91 -35.15
CA GLU A 629 -9.62 32.20 -35.73
C GLU A 629 -10.93 32.73 -35.11
N ALA A 630 -11.95 31.91 -35.00
CA ALA A 630 -13.22 32.30 -34.40
C ALA A 630 -13.06 32.70 -32.92
N LEU A 631 -12.22 31.98 -32.16
CA LEU A 631 -11.93 32.29 -30.75
C LEU A 631 -11.18 33.62 -30.62
N ILE A 632 -10.17 33.87 -31.45
CA ILE A 632 -9.43 35.12 -31.44
C ILE A 632 -10.37 36.31 -31.77
N GLN A 633 -11.20 36.18 -32.80
CA GLN A 633 -12.16 37.24 -33.18
C GLN A 633 -13.18 37.49 -32.07
N LEU A 634 -13.66 36.43 -31.41
CA LEU A 634 -14.57 36.56 -30.27
C LEU A 634 -13.90 37.28 -29.09
N ALA A 635 -12.69 36.88 -28.74
CA ALA A 635 -11.90 37.52 -27.67
C ALA A 635 -11.71 39.01 -27.93
N HIS A 636 -11.29 39.38 -29.15
CA HIS A 636 -11.12 40.78 -29.53
C HIS A 636 -12.44 41.59 -29.47
N ARG A 637 -13.57 41.00 -29.86
CA ARG A 637 -14.89 41.67 -29.73
C ARG A 637 -15.32 41.86 -28.27
N LEU A 638 -14.78 41.04 -27.36
CA LEU A 638 -14.98 41.20 -25.93
C LEU A 638 -13.94 42.13 -25.29
N GLY A 639 -13.00 42.67 -26.06
CA GLY A 639 -11.95 43.54 -25.56
C GLY A 639 -10.75 42.82 -24.93
N LEU A 640 -10.63 41.51 -25.16
CA LEU A 640 -9.57 40.67 -24.61
C LEU A 640 -8.42 40.56 -25.60
N THR A 641 -7.18 40.45 -25.11
CA THR A 641 -6.00 40.05 -25.92
C THR A 641 -5.85 38.53 -25.87
N VAL A 642 -5.25 37.95 -26.91
CA VAL A 642 -5.07 36.51 -27.04
C VAL A 642 -3.60 36.12 -27.02
N THR A 643 -3.24 35.17 -26.20
CA THR A 643 -1.93 34.53 -26.16
C THR A 643 -2.03 33.08 -26.64
N ALA A 644 -1.24 32.72 -27.66
CA ALA A 644 -1.15 31.31 -28.10
C ALA A 644 0.01 30.61 -27.40
N GLU A 645 -0.25 29.47 -26.82
CA GLU A 645 0.75 28.64 -26.14
C GLU A 645 1.34 27.55 -27.04
N CYS A 646 2.46 26.96 -26.59
CA CYS A 646 3.13 25.86 -27.28
C CYS A 646 3.48 26.16 -28.74
N VAL A 647 3.86 27.38 -29.04
CA VAL A 647 4.37 27.76 -30.40
C VAL A 647 5.78 27.21 -30.57
N GLU A 648 5.92 26.17 -31.40
CA GLU A 648 7.18 25.44 -31.55
C GLU A 648 7.84 25.68 -32.90
N THR A 649 7.08 26.10 -33.92
CA THR A 649 7.59 26.31 -35.29
C THR A 649 7.28 27.69 -35.85
N ALA A 650 8.14 28.14 -36.76
CA ALA A 650 7.92 29.40 -37.46
C ALA A 650 6.64 29.40 -38.33
N SER A 651 6.22 28.21 -38.81
CA SER A 651 4.96 28.07 -39.56
C SER A 651 3.75 28.35 -38.67
N GLN A 652 3.72 27.79 -37.44
CA GLN A 652 2.68 28.08 -36.46
C GLN A 652 2.62 29.58 -36.14
N ALA A 653 3.76 30.19 -35.84
CA ALA A 653 3.86 31.63 -35.55
C ALA A 653 3.32 32.48 -36.71
N THR A 654 3.66 32.15 -37.96
CA THR A 654 3.19 32.87 -39.14
C THR A 654 1.68 32.79 -39.30
N ARG A 655 1.09 31.62 -39.07
CA ARG A 655 -0.37 31.42 -39.15
C ARG A 655 -1.11 32.14 -38.03
N LEU A 656 -0.64 31.99 -36.80
CA LEU A 656 -1.23 32.68 -35.64
C LEU A 656 -1.20 34.19 -35.84
N ARG A 657 -0.11 34.75 -36.41
CA ARG A 657 -0.04 36.14 -36.81
C ARG A 657 -1.08 36.49 -37.88
N GLY A 658 -1.24 35.60 -38.88
CA GLY A 658 -2.17 35.81 -40.01
C GLY A 658 -3.64 35.87 -39.57
N ILE A 659 -4.03 35.13 -38.52
CA ILE A 659 -5.38 35.13 -37.94
C ILE A 659 -5.54 36.14 -36.80
N GLY A 660 -4.51 37.00 -36.55
CA GLY A 660 -4.60 38.12 -35.62
C GLY A 660 -4.31 37.82 -34.16
N CYS A 661 -3.61 36.73 -33.82
CA CYS A 661 -3.16 36.48 -32.46
C CYS A 661 -2.20 37.56 -31.96
N ASP A 662 -2.36 38.05 -30.72
CA ASP A 662 -1.61 39.19 -30.18
C ASP A 662 -0.22 38.78 -29.68
N THR A 663 -0.13 37.71 -28.91
CA THR A 663 1.12 37.21 -28.30
C THR A 663 1.28 35.72 -28.47
N GLY A 664 2.51 35.27 -28.52
CA GLY A 664 2.86 33.84 -28.57
C GLY A 664 3.89 33.46 -27.53
N GLN A 665 3.75 32.24 -27.03
CA GLN A 665 4.64 31.62 -26.06
C GLN A 665 4.97 30.21 -26.53
N GLY A 666 6.22 29.79 -26.44
CA GLY A 666 6.62 28.44 -26.81
C GLY A 666 8.11 28.28 -27.06
N TRP A 667 8.50 27.06 -27.39
CA TRP A 667 9.91 26.72 -27.58
C TRP A 667 10.55 27.35 -28.84
N LEU A 668 9.73 27.82 -29.73
CA LEU A 668 10.23 28.61 -30.86
C LEU A 668 10.99 29.85 -30.38
N TYR A 669 10.51 30.51 -29.35
CA TYR A 669 11.09 31.75 -28.81
C TYR A 669 12.13 31.46 -27.72
N SER A 670 11.76 30.69 -26.70
CA SER A 670 12.65 30.23 -25.66
C SER A 670 11.98 29.13 -24.81
N ARG A 671 12.78 28.25 -24.24
CA ARG A 671 12.36 27.46 -23.09
C ARG A 671 12.32 28.32 -21.84
N PRO A 672 11.65 27.92 -20.75
CA PRO A 672 11.81 28.55 -19.44
C PRO A 672 13.30 28.67 -19.08
N VAL A 673 13.74 29.83 -18.65
CA VAL A 673 15.15 30.14 -18.36
C VAL A 673 15.30 30.95 -17.08
N ALA A 674 16.50 30.97 -16.52
CA ALA A 674 16.85 31.79 -15.37
C ALA A 674 16.71 33.30 -15.66
N PRO A 675 16.51 34.16 -14.64
CA PRO A 675 16.30 35.61 -14.79
C PRO A 675 17.37 36.33 -15.64
N ASP A 676 18.62 35.94 -15.48
CA ASP A 676 19.75 36.58 -16.19
C ASP A 676 19.67 36.37 -17.73
N ARG A 677 19.13 35.22 -18.15
CA ARG A 677 18.93 34.93 -19.58
C ARG A 677 17.82 35.80 -20.18
N ILE A 678 16.76 36.08 -19.40
CA ILE A 678 15.72 37.03 -19.81
C ILE A 678 16.33 38.44 -19.96
N SER A 679 17.17 38.88 -19.03
CA SER A 679 17.87 40.15 -19.12
C SER A 679 18.67 40.27 -20.45
N ALA A 680 19.35 39.20 -20.86
CA ALA A 680 20.08 39.13 -22.11
C ALA A 680 19.14 39.20 -23.34
N LEU A 681 18.01 38.52 -23.34
CA LEU A 681 17.00 38.57 -24.42
C LEU A 681 16.42 39.98 -24.58
N LEU A 682 16.09 40.62 -23.47
CA LEU A 682 15.56 41.98 -23.45
C LEU A 682 16.57 43.00 -24.02
N THR A 683 17.87 42.76 -23.82
CA THR A 683 18.93 43.65 -24.36
C THR A 683 19.15 43.43 -25.86
N ALA A 684 18.99 42.20 -26.34
CA ALA A 684 19.15 41.85 -27.75
C ALA A 684 17.98 42.33 -28.63
N SER A 685 16.79 42.55 -28.03
CA SER A 685 15.57 43.00 -28.71
C SER A 685 15.41 44.53 -28.72
N SER A 686 16.35 45.29 -28.16
CA SER A 686 16.43 46.75 -28.15
C SER A 686 17.42 47.21 -29.22
#